data_c506eb4c54ff53df17fdc117150dd3f2
#
_entry.id   c506eb4c54ff53df17fdc117150dd3f2
#
_cell.length_a   1.000
_cell.length_b   1.000
_cell.length_c   1.000
_cell.angle_alpha   90.00
_cell.angle_beta   90.00
_cell.angle_gamma   90.00
#
_symmetry.space_group_name_H-M   'P 1'
#
loop_
_entity.id
_entity.type
_entity.pdbx_description
1 polymer ?
#
loop_
_entity_poly.entity_id
_entity_poly.type
_entity_poly.pdbx_seq_one_letter_code
_entity_poly.pdbx_strand_id
1 'polypeptide(L)'
;MSVSQALVEFLANQWTVDGEIRERTIPGVFGIFGHGNVAGIGQALRQLDVERPGVMPYHQARNEQAMVHQSVGYARMHRRRATFASAASVGPGATNMLTGAALATTNRLPALLLPSDTFATRVADPVLQQLEQPWDIGLSVNDAFRPLSRFFDRVQRPEQLFSIAVNALRVLVDPAETGAVTIALPEDVQVESIDVPLSFLAEREWHLRRPLPERGALERAVRAIRAAKRPFIVAGGGVIYSGAEGQLRAFVESTGIPVGSTQAGGGSLDWDHAQYLGGVGATGSSAANRLAAEADLVIGIGTRYSDFTTGSRTAFQHPSVEFVNINVAAFDAYKHGTSLPVIADARETLNALAAALPDRLVSDEYAASVAGEKREWDATVDTAFVPSGRERPGQPEIVGTVQAATDPEDVIVQAAGSLPGDLHKLWRVRDPLGYHVEYAFSCMGYEIAGGLGAKRGALADGSDRDVVVMVGDGSYLMLSSELATVVAEGIKLIIVIVQNHGYASIGHLSETVGSERFGTRYRMQGDQAWDGSGQGERLLPIDLAMNARSYGLDVVEIAPTASAIDDLSAALAAAKASPRSTVIHIESDPLLYAPDGEGWWDVPVPEESSLPSTRRARREYEQRRTAQRPLLGGEGSLGAGGSPGADDGSGK
;
A
#
# COMPACT_ATOMS: atom_id res chain seq x y z
N MET A 1 26.97 13.29 26.31
CA MET A 1 27.04 12.57 25.03
C MET A 1 26.63 13.50 23.91
N SER A 2 26.90 13.15 22.65
CA SER A 2 26.39 13.98 21.54
C SER A 2 24.88 13.79 21.35
N VAL A 3 24.24 14.75 20.65
CA VAL A 3 22.82 14.68 20.32
C VAL A 3 22.49 13.38 19.56
N SER A 4 23.35 13.01 18.58
CA SER A 4 23.17 11.76 17.83
C SER A 4 23.33 10.51 18.68
N GLN A 5 24.32 10.48 19.59
CA GLN A 5 24.48 9.37 20.54
C GLN A 5 23.25 9.23 21.44
N ALA A 6 22.74 10.37 21.96
CA ALA A 6 21.53 10.37 22.79
C ALA A 6 20.30 9.87 22.02
N LEU A 7 20.16 10.26 20.75
CA LEU A 7 19.05 9.80 19.90
C LEU A 7 19.15 8.29 19.61
N VAL A 8 20.32 7.79 19.20
CA VAL A 8 20.52 6.37 18.88
C VAL A 8 20.29 5.49 20.12
N GLU A 9 20.80 5.90 21.29
CA GLU A 9 20.55 5.22 22.56
C GLU A 9 19.06 5.21 22.94
N PHE A 10 18.39 6.36 22.79
CA PHE A 10 16.96 6.46 23.02
C PHE A 10 16.20 5.49 22.13
N LEU A 11 16.46 5.46 20.82
CA LEU A 11 15.77 4.58 19.86
C LEU A 11 16.01 3.10 20.17
N ALA A 12 17.21 2.72 20.60
CA ALA A 12 17.56 1.36 20.98
C ALA A 12 16.75 0.81 22.17
N ASN A 13 16.21 1.70 22.99
CA ASN A 13 15.50 1.37 24.23
C ASN A 13 13.97 1.57 24.16
N GLN A 14 13.41 1.67 22.92
CA GLN A 14 11.96 1.79 22.73
C GLN A 14 11.34 0.43 22.37
N TRP A 15 10.26 0.09 23.06
CA TRP A 15 9.55 -1.18 22.90
C TRP A 15 8.07 -0.94 22.66
N THR A 16 7.50 -1.67 21.71
CA THR A 16 6.05 -1.69 21.49
C THR A 16 5.46 -2.93 22.12
N VAL A 17 4.33 -2.75 22.83
CA VAL A 17 3.61 -3.82 23.51
C VAL A 17 2.19 -3.91 22.97
N ASP A 18 1.78 -5.11 22.49
CA ASP A 18 0.43 -5.43 22.03
C ASP A 18 -0.01 -6.77 22.67
N GLY A 19 -0.74 -6.69 23.76
CA GLY A 19 -1.04 -7.85 24.57
C GLY A 19 0.22 -8.48 25.17
N GLU A 20 0.49 -9.72 24.84
CA GLU A 20 1.69 -10.45 25.30
C GLU A 20 2.91 -10.24 24.40
N ILE A 21 2.72 -9.60 23.23
CA ILE A 21 3.80 -9.34 22.29
C ILE A 21 4.57 -8.11 22.73
N ARG A 22 5.89 -8.26 22.94
CA ARG A 22 6.83 -7.17 23.23
C ARG A 22 7.98 -7.23 22.23
N GLU A 23 8.10 -6.21 21.41
CA GLU A 23 9.14 -6.13 20.39
C GLU A 23 9.79 -4.73 20.33
N ARG A 24 11.03 -4.65 19.82
CA ARG A 24 11.68 -3.35 19.63
C ARG A 24 10.92 -2.54 18.59
N THR A 25 10.56 -1.30 18.96
CA THR A 25 9.90 -0.38 18.02
C THR A 25 10.80 -0.04 16.84
N ILE A 26 12.12 0.18 17.11
CA ILE A 26 13.15 0.45 16.10
C ILE A 26 14.25 -0.61 16.22
N PRO A 27 14.17 -1.71 15.44
CA PRO A 27 15.13 -2.80 15.52
C PRO A 27 16.47 -2.52 14.84
N GLY A 28 16.60 -1.44 14.05
CA GLY A 28 17.82 -1.07 13.35
C GLY A 28 17.66 0.20 12.52
N VAL A 29 18.73 0.56 11.81
CA VAL A 29 18.80 1.77 11.01
C VAL A 29 19.27 1.44 9.59
N PHE A 30 18.46 1.82 8.60
CA PHE A 30 18.94 1.96 7.22
C PHE A 30 19.68 3.27 7.07
N GLY A 31 20.76 3.30 6.29
CA GLY A 31 21.48 4.54 6.09
C GLY A 31 22.27 4.62 4.79
N ILE A 32 22.33 5.82 4.25
CA ILE A 32 23.32 6.26 3.27
C ILE A 32 23.97 7.50 3.85
N PHE A 33 25.23 7.36 4.27
CA PHE A 33 25.94 8.45 4.92
C PHE A 33 26.58 9.38 3.90
N GLY A 34 26.57 10.67 4.24
CA GLY A 34 27.34 11.71 3.60
C GLY A 34 27.91 12.67 4.65
N HIS A 35 28.44 13.81 4.22
CA HIS A 35 29.04 14.76 5.16
C HIS A 35 28.04 15.27 6.20
N GLY A 36 26.74 15.32 5.87
CA GLY A 36 25.71 15.82 6.77
C GLY A 36 25.39 14.91 7.97
N ASN A 37 25.74 13.61 7.94
CA ASN A 37 25.39 12.70 9.04
C ASN A 37 26.47 11.68 9.43
N VAL A 38 27.59 11.62 8.71
CA VAL A 38 28.67 10.65 9.03
C VAL A 38 29.28 10.92 10.41
N ALA A 39 29.46 12.18 10.77
CA ALA A 39 30.01 12.59 12.08
C ALA A 39 28.96 12.53 13.21
N GLY A 40 27.67 12.59 12.88
CA GLY A 40 26.56 12.51 13.82
C GLY A 40 26.05 11.08 13.97
N ILE A 41 24.94 10.75 13.26
CA ILE A 41 24.29 9.42 13.34
C ILE A 41 25.27 8.28 13.00
N GLY A 42 26.12 8.45 11.97
CA GLY A 42 27.09 7.42 11.58
C GLY A 42 28.08 7.09 12.70
N GLN A 43 28.66 8.09 13.34
CA GLN A 43 29.55 7.90 14.48
C GLN A 43 28.83 7.28 15.67
N ALA A 44 27.60 7.74 15.97
CA ALA A 44 26.83 7.23 17.10
C ALA A 44 26.48 5.74 16.94
N LEU A 45 26.07 5.33 15.73
CA LEU A 45 25.81 3.91 15.42
C LEU A 45 27.09 3.09 15.53
N ARG A 46 28.21 3.58 15.00
CA ARG A 46 29.50 2.88 15.11
C ARG A 46 29.94 2.70 16.55
N GLN A 47 29.78 3.74 17.38
CA GLN A 47 30.13 3.66 18.80
C GLN A 47 29.27 2.61 19.51
N LEU A 48 27.94 2.65 19.31
CA LEU A 48 27.01 1.71 19.90
C LEU A 48 27.32 0.26 19.49
N ASP A 49 27.66 0.03 18.21
CA ASP A 49 28.04 -1.28 17.70
C ASP A 49 29.32 -1.83 18.36
N VAL A 50 30.28 -0.97 18.67
CA VAL A 50 31.48 -1.36 19.43
C VAL A 50 31.18 -1.67 20.88
N GLU A 51 30.38 -0.84 21.54
CA GLU A 51 30.05 -0.97 22.96
C GLU A 51 29.04 -2.10 23.24
N ARG A 52 28.04 -2.25 22.35
CA ARG A 52 26.95 -3.24 22.46
C ARG A 52 26.58 -3.81 21.08
N PRO A 53 27.39 -4.75 20.54
CA PRO A 53 27.20 -5.29 19.20
C PRO A 53 25.77 -5.84 18.97
N GLY A 54 25.18 -5.52 17.82
CA GLY A 54 23.87 -6.03 17.41
C GLY A 54 22.66 -5.40 18.09
N VAL A 55 22.82 -4.41 18.98
CA VAL A 55 21.71 -3.73 19.62
C VAL A 55 20.94 -2.83 18.64
N MET A 56 21.65 -2.14 17.75
CA MET A 56 21.07 -1.28 16.72
C MET A 56 21.81 -1.53 15.39
N PRO A 57 21.53 -2.63 14.69
CA PRO A 57 22.23 -2.97 13.45
C PRO A 57 22.03 -1.90 12.39
N TYR A 58 23.12 -1.62 11.68
CA TYR A 58 23.14 -0.74 10.52
C TYR A 58 23.03 -1.52 9.24
N HIS A 59 22.14 -1.10 8.35
CA HIS A 59 21.93 -1.68 7.03
C HIS A 59 22.19 -0.64 5.94
N GLN A 60 23.10 -0.96 5.03
CA GLN A 60 23.42 -0.07 3.92
C GLN A 60 22.49 -0.31 2.74
N ALA A 61 21.67 0.65 2.39
CA ALA A 61 20.87 0.64 1.17
C ALA A 61 21.62 1.24 -0.03
N ARG A 62 21.00 1.24 -1.20
CA ARG A 62 21.52 1.82 -2.44
C ARG A 62 20.77 3.05 -2.90
N ASN A 63 19.60 3.29 -2.31
CA ASN A 63 18.74 4.44 -2.60
C ASN A 63 17.94 4.82 -1.35
N GLU A 64 17.83 6.12 -1.06
CA GLU A 64 17.16 6.61 0.15
C GLU A 64 15.64 6.39 0.12
N GLN A 65 15.01 6.47 -1.04
CA GLN A 65 13.59 6.10 -1.19
C GLN A 65 13.38 4.62 -0.82
N ALA A 66 14.27 3.76 -1.28
CA ALA A 66 14.21 2.33 -1.02
C ALA A 66 14.41 1.97 0.47
N MET A 67 15.16 2.76 1.25
CA MET A 67 15.24 2.59 2.71
C MET A 67 13.85 2.71 3.36
N VAL A 68 13.09 3.71 2.94
CA VAL A 68 11.74 3.93 3.47
C VAL A 68 10.80 2.82 3.00
N HIS A 69 10.92 2.35 1.75
CA HIS A 69 10.16 1.21 1.24
C HIS A 69 10.42 -0.07 2.05
N GLN A 70 11.68 -0.36 2.38
CA GLN A 70 12.04 -1.50 3.25
C GLN A 70 11.43 -1.35 4.65
N SER A 71 11.50 -0.14 5.23
CA SER A 71 10.90 0.16 6.54
C SER A 71 9.39 -0.09 6.54
N VAL A 72 8.69 0.33 5.48
CA VAL A 72 7.25 0.11 5.29
C VAL A 72 6.93 -1.38 5.09
N GLY A 73 7.72 -2.11 4.29
CA GLY A 73 7.57 -3.55 4.09
C GLY A 73 7.68 -4.32 5.41
N TYR A 74 8.70 -4.00 6.19
CA TYR A 74 8.92 -4.56 7.53
C TYR A 74 7.75 -4.24 8.47
N ALA A 75 7.33 -2.98 8.56
CA ALA A 75 6.27 -2.54 9.44
C ALA A 75 4.93 -3.23 9.15
N ARG A 76 4.64 -3.53 7.88
CA ARG A 76 3.45 -4.27 7.50
C ARG A 76 3.47 -5.70 8.03
N MET A 77 4.60 -6.41 7.94
CA MET A 77 4.76 -7.76 8.48
C MET A 77 4.58 -7.80 10.00
N HIS A 78 5.03 -6.74 10.69
CA HIS A 78 4.88 -6.58 12.14
C HIS A 78 3.57 -5.88 12.56
N ARG A 79 2.57 -5.81 11.68
CA ARG A 79 1.26 -5.19 11.98
C ARG A 79 1.37 -3.80 12.61
N ARG A 80 2.33 -2.98 12.14
CA ARG A 80 2.67 -1.61 12.60
C ARG A 80 3.33 -1.52 13.98
N ARG A 81 3.72 -2.63 14.62
CA ARG A 81 4.37 -2.59 15.94
C ARG A 81 5.82 -2.15 15.89
N ALA A 82 6.51 -2.40 14.77
CA ALA A 82 7.91 -2.07 14.60
C ALA A 82 8.21 -1.52 13.20
N THR A 83 9.26 -0.71 13.09
CA THR A 83 9.78 -0.17 11.83
C THR A 83 11.24 0.19 11.96
N PHE A 84 11.97 0.30 10.85
CA PHE A 84 13.34 0.82 10.86
C PHE A 84 13.37 2.35 10.83
N ALA A 85 14.47 2.92 11.36
CA ALA A 85 14.82 4.29 11.07
C ALA A 85 15.59 4.36 9.73
N SER A 86 15.39 5.43 8.97
CA SER A 86 16.05 5.70 7.69
C SER A 86 16.85 7.00 7.79
N ALA A 87 18.18 6.91 7.83
CA ALA A 87 19.08 8.06 7.97
C ALA A 87 19.72 8.43 6.62
N ALA A 88 19.56 9.68 6.21
CA ALA A 88 20.10 10.20 4.96
C ALA A 88 20.91 11.48 5.18
N SER A 89 21.85 11.74 4.27
CA SER A 89 22.62 12.98 4.24
C SER A 89 21.74 14.19 3.95
N VAL A 90 22.28 15.38 4.09
CA VAL A 90 21.63 16.65 3.76
C VAL A 90 21.38 16.79 2.24
N GLY A 91 20.40 17.57 1.87
CA GLY A 91 20.11 17.92 0.48
C GLY A 91 19.56 16.76 -0.34
N PRO A 92 20.24 16.28 -1.39
CA PRO A 92 19.71 15.27 -2.30
C PRO A 92 19.42 13.93 -1.62
N GLY A 93 20.21 13.52 -0.61
CA GLY A 93 19.90 12.31 0.16
C GLY A 93 18.60 12.43 0.92
N ALA A 94 18.36 13.56 1.57
CA ALA A 94 17.09 13.85 2.23
C ALA A 94 15.92 13.88 1.24
N THR A 95 16.04 14.60 0.13
CA THR A 95 14.96 14.73 -0.86
C THR A 95 14.58 13.40 -1.52
N ASN A 96 15.51 12.46 -1.67
CA ASN A 96 15.21 11.13 -2.19
C ASN A 96 14.25 10.33 -1.29
N MET A 97 14.10 10.65 0.00
CA MET A 97 13.15 9.99 0.89
C MET A 97 11.71 10.51 0.75
N LEU A 98 11.45 11.62 0.06
CA LEU A 98 10.14 12.28 0.04
C LEU A 98 9.03 11.37 -0.48
N THR A 99 9.26 10.65 -1.58
CA THR A 99 8.29 9.67 -2.11
C THR A 99 8.00 8.57 -1.11
N GLY A 100 9.02 8.06 -0.42
CA GLY A 100 8.85 7.07 0.64
C GLY A 100 8.05 7.61 1.83
N ALA A 101 8.27 8.87 2.23
CA ALA A 101 7.49 9.52 3.29
C ALA A 101 6.00 9.62 2.91
N ALA A 102 5.71 10.07 1.69
CA ALA A 102 4.34 10.16 1.17
C ALA A 102 3.66 8.77 1.14
N LEU A 103 4.38 7.75 0.68
CA LEU A 103 3.91 6.36 0.66
C LEU A 103 3.58 5.85 2.08
N ALA A 104 4.48 6.02 3.04
CA ALA A 104 4.28 5.60 4.42
C ALA A 104 3.03 6.28 5.04
N THR A 105 2.90 7.60 4.83
CA THR A 105 1.76 8.39 5.33
C THR A 105 0.46 7.98 4.65
N THR A 106 0.47 7.79 3.33
CA THR A 106 -0.74 7.40 2.58
C THR A 106 -1.22 6.01 2.99
N ASN A 107 -0.30 5.07 3.23
CA ASN A 107 -0.64 3.71 3.68
C ASN A 107 -0.84 3.63 5.21
N ARG A 108 -0.53 4.69 5.96
CA ARG A 108 -0.54 4.69 7.43
C ARG A 108 0.33 3.58 8.01
N LEU A 109 1.52 3.44 7.47
CA LEU A 109 2.53 2.53 7.95
C LEU A 109 3.66 3.32 8.60
N PRO A 110 4.12 2.95 9.81
CA PRO A 110 5.17 3.69 10.49
C PRO A 110 6.48 3.63 9.71
N ALA A 111 7.12 4.79 9.57
CA ALA A 111 8.48 4.93 9.07
C ALA A 111 9.15 6.11 9.78
N LEU A 112 10.30 5.89 10.42
CA LEU A 112 11.06 6.94 11.08
C LEU A 112 12.14 7.47 10.13
N LEU A 113 12.06 8.74 9.79
CA LEU A 113 12.99 9.40 8.86
C LEU A 113 13.90 10.37 9.62
N LEU A 114 15.20 10.22 9.41
CA LEU A 114 16.26 11.01 10.04
C LEU A 114 17.11 11.72 8.98
N PRO A 115 16.53 12.66 8.20
CA PRO A 115 17.30 13.45 7.26
C PRO A 115 18.22 14.41 7.99
N SER A 116 19.47 14.55 7.54
CA SER A 116 20.30 15.67 7.94
C SER A 116 19.74 16.95 7.39
N ASP A 117 20.00 18.07 8.08
CA ASP A 117 19.50 19.39 7.72
C ASP A 117 20.64 20.40 7.64
N THR A 118 20.30 21.58 7.15
CA THR A 118 21.21 22.73 7.10
C THR A 118 21.75 23.06 8.49
N PHE A 119 22.92 23.74 8.54
CA PHE A 119 23.47 24.23 9.80
C PHE A 119 22.46 25.09 10.55
N ALA A 120 22.29 24.83 11.85
CA ALA A 120 21.47 25.67 12.73
C ALA A 120 22.17 26.97 13.14
N THR A 121 23.50 26.98 13.14
CA THR A 121 24.31 28.10 13.63
C THR A 121 24.76 29.10 12.56
N ARG A 122 24.53 28.78 11.27
CA ARG A 122 24.87 29.66 10.16
C ARG A 122 23.95 29.47 8.96
N VAL A 123 23.84 30.51 8.12
CA VAL A 123 23.09 30.44 6.87
C VAL A 123 23.84 29.64 5.79
N ALA A 124 23.09 29.08 4.87
CA ALA A 124 23.63 28.46 3.66
C ALA A 124 24.03 29.54 2.62
N ASP A 125 25.24 30.05 2.69
CA ASP A 125 25.76 31.19 1.92
C ASP A 125 27.06 30.83 1.17
N PRO A 126 26.98 30.23 -0.01
CA PRO A 126 26.34 28.95 -0.28
C PRO A 126 27.08 27.80 0.42
N VAL A 127 26.35 26.79 0.87
CA VAL A 127 26.91 25.57 1.49
C VAL A 127 26.56 24.36 0.66
N LEU A 128 27.48 23.39 0.54
CA LEU A 128 27.30 22.18 -0.25
C LEU A 128 25.99 21.47 0.11
N GLN A 129 25.18 21.16 -0.91
CA GLN A 129 23.92 20.44 -0.77
C GLN A 129 22.84 21.15 0.08
N GLN A 130 22.96 22.42 0.34
CA GLN A 130 21.98 23.24 1.04
C GLN A 130 21.38 24.29 0.09
N LEU A 131 20.10 24.58 0.27
CA LEU A 131 19.43 25.61 -0.53
C LEU A 131 19.82 26.99 -0.04
N GLU A 132 20.14 27.89 -0.98
CA GLU A 132 20.27 29.32 -0.75
C GLU A 132 18.99 30.01 -1.23
N GLN A 133 18.17 30.47 -0.27
CA GLN A 133 16.87 31.08 -0.56
C GLN A 133 16.88 32.56 -0.15
N PRO A 134 16.87 33.51 -1.11
CA PRO A 134 16.97 34.95 -0.79
C PRO A 134 15.74 35.51 -0.06
N TRP A 135 14.60 34.83 -0.12
CA TRP A 135 13.34 35.27 0.50
C TRP A 135 13.05 34.59 1.84
N ASP A 136 13.68 33.46 2.16
CA ASP A 136 13.54 32.76 3.43
C ASP A 136 14.82 31.97 3.75
N ILE A 137 15.67 32.57 4.53
CA ILE A 137 16.97 32.00 4.92
C ILE A 137 16.82 30.73 5.78
N GLY A 138 15.70 30.60 6.49
CA GLY A 138 15.42 29.44 7.35
C GLY A 138 14.87 28.21 6.61
N LEU A 139 14.52 28.36 5.33
CA LEU A 139 13.95 27.28 4.53
C LEU A 139 15.02 26.28 4.09
N SER A 140 14.79 25.00 4.36
CA SER A 140 15.62 23.90 3.85
C SER A 140 14.81 22.93 2.99
N VAL A 141 15.47 22.01 2.28
CA VAL A 141 14.81 20.94 1.54
C VAL A 141 13.90 20.08 2.42
N ASN A 142 14.22 19.99 3.71
CA ASN A 142 13.47 19.17 4.66
C ASN A 142 12.09 19.75 5.00
N ASP A 143 11.82 21.02 4.70
CA ASP A 143 10.48 21.57 4.85
C ASP A 143 9.47 20.91 3.91
N ALA A 144 9.93 20.25 2.83
CA ALA A 144 9.10 19.44 1.96
C ALA A 144 8.53 18.19 2.65
N PHE A 145 9.09 17.73 3.76
CA PHE A 145 8.52 16.64 4.55
C PHE A 145 7.27 17.03 5.35
N ARG A 146 7.04 18.32 5.62
CA ARG A 146 5.90 18.78 6.43
C ARG A 146 4.54 18.28 5.92
N PRO A 147 4.19 18.43 4.63
CA PRO A 147 2.93 17.90 4.10
C PRO A 147 2.91 16.38 3.93
N LEU A 148 4.07 15.72 3.96
CA LEU A 148 4.22 14.29 3.69
C LEU A 148 4.34 13.44 4.96
N SER A 149 4.54 14.08 6.12
CA SER A 149 4.74 13.40 7.40
C SER A 149 3.56 13.60 8.35
N ARG A 150 3.31 12.61 9.19
CA ARG A 150 2.34 12.71 10.29
C ARG A 150 2.89 13.47 11.48
N PHE A 151 4.22 13.48 11.60
CA PHE A 151 4.96 14.31 12.52
C PHE A 151 6.25 14.80 11.84
N PHE A 152 6.52 16.09 11.95
CA PHE A 152 7.76 16.70 11.48
C PHE A 152 8.26 17.68 12.53
N ASP A 153 9.51 17.54 12.93
CA ASP A 153 10.19 18.58 13.71
C ASP A 153 11.68 18.61 13.37
N ARG A 154 12.35 19.72 13.75
CA ARG A 154 13.77 19.98 13.51
C ARG A 154 14.45 20.24 14.82
N VAL A 155 15.53 19.51 15.12
CA VAL A 155 16.34 19.68 16.34
C VAL A 155 17.32 20.83 16.12
N GLN A 156 16.86 22.05 16.25
CA GLN A 156 17.71 23.23 16.08
C GLN A 156 18.63 23.53 17.29
N ARG A 157 18.29 22.96 18.44
CA ARG A 157 19.09 23.03 19.66
C ARG A 157 19.07 21.67 20.36
N PRO A 158 20.21 21.28 20.97
CA PRO A 158 20.32 19.97 21.61
C PRO A 158 19.18 19.65 22.59
N GLU A 159 18.75 20.63 23.38
CA GLU A 159 17.72 20.42 24.42
C GLU A 159 16.34 20.06 23.86
N GLN A 160 16.06 20.38 22.59
CA GLN A 160 14.80 20.02 21.91
C GLN A 160 14.68 18.53 21.64
N LEU A 161 15.81 17.79 21.58
CA LEU A 161 15.84 16.37 21.28
C LEU A 161 14.86 15.59 22.17
N PHE A 162 14.84 15.86 23.46
CA PHE A 162 14.07 15.06 24.43
C PHE A 162 12.56 15.09 24.14
N SER A 163 12.01 16.27 23.89
CA SER A 163 10.58 16.42 23.58
C SER A 163 10.25 15.94 22.18
N ILE A 164 11.10 16.23 21.18
CA ILE A 164 10.90 15.82 19.80
C ILE A 164 10.89 14.30 19.67
N ALA A 165 11.88 13.61 20.23
CA ALA A 165 11.99 12.15 20.15
C ALA A 165 10.79 11.43 20.79
N VAL A 166 10.34 11.88 21.97
CA VAL A 166 9.18 11.30 22.65
C VAL A 166 7.91 11.52 21.86
N ASN A 167 7.68 12.73 21.31
CA ASN A 167 6.50 13.02 20.50
C ASN A 167 6.52 12.28 19.15
N ALA A 168 7.69 12.12 18.54
CA ALA A 168 7.88 11.33 17.32
C ALA A 168 7.44 9.87 17.53
N LEU A 169 7.91 9.23 18.61
CA LEU A 169 7.54 7.85 18.92
C LEU A 169 6.05 7.71 19.26
N ARG A 170 5.46 8.67 19.98
CA ARG A 170 4.02 8.69 20.26
C ARG A 170 3.19 8.61 18.98
N VAL A 171 3.55 9.39 17.96
CA VAL A 171 2.85 9.36 16.67
C VAL A 171 3.15 8.08 15.91
N LEU A 172 4.41 7.62 15.92
CA LEU A 172 4.85 6.44 15.20
C LEU A 172 4.07 5.18 15.61
N VAL A 173 3.79 5.00 16.91
CA VAL A 173 3.11 3.81 17.45
C VAL A 173 1.60 3.96 17.56
N ASP A 174 1.02 5.13 17.34
CA ASP A 174 -0.42 5.33 17.47
C ASP A 174 -1.19 4.74 16.28
N PRO A 175 -2.16 3.82 16.49
CA PRO A 175 -2.89 3.17 15.40
C PRO A 175 -3.69 4.12 14.50
N ALA A 176 -4.11 5.28 15.00
CA ALA A 176 -4.89 6.26 14.26
C ALA A 176 -4.03 7.33 13.57
N GLU A 177 -2.88 7.67 14.17
CA GLU A 177 -2.04 8.79 13.73
C GLU A 177 -0.81 8.36 12.94
N THR A 178 -0.42 7.09 12.96
CA THR A 178 0.83 6.59 12.37
C THR A 178 0.97 6.87 10.86
N GLY A 179 2.23 6.93 10.41
CA GLY A 179 2.69 7.18 9.06
C GLY A 179 4.17 7.55 9.09
N ALA A 180 4.63 8.34 8.13
CA ALA A 180 5.97 8.89 8.17
C ALA A 180 6.13 9.86 9.36
N VAL A 181 7.20 9.68 10.11
CA VAL A 181 7.63 10.54 11.22
C VAL A 181 9.03 11.04 10.89
N THR A 182 9.20 12.35 10.79
CA THR A 182 10.45 12.96 10.34
C THR A 182 11.06 13.81 11.46
N ILE A 183 12.30 13.51 11.83
CA ILE A 183 13.13 14.32 12.72
C ILE A 183 14.31 14.84 11.90
N ALA A 184 14.26 16.10 11.51
CA ALA A 184 15.34 16.75 10.79
C ALA A 184 16.49 17.14 11.74
N LEU A 185 17.71 16.79 11.36
CA LEU A 185 18.91 16.87 12.21
C LEU A 185 19.96 17.77 11.57
N PRO A 186 20.07 19.06 11.95
CA PRO A 186 21.14 19.94 11.46
C PRO A 186 22.53 19.37 11.73
N GLU A 187 23.42 19.54 10.74
CA GLU A 187 24.75 18.91 10.74
C GLU A 187 25.59 19.24 12.00
N ASP A 188 25.55 20.48 12.41
CA ASP A 188 26.29 20.99 13.60
C ASP A 188 25.64 20.52 14.91
N VAL A 189 24.31 20.52 15.00
CA VAL A 189 23.61 20.12 16.22
C VAL A 189 23.79 18.63 16.51
N GLN A 190 23.88 17.76 15.48
CA GLN A 190 24.11 16.32 15.64
C GLN A 190 25.34 16.00 16.52
N VAL A 191 26.36 16.81 16.44
CA VAL A 191 27.65 16.57 17.11
C VAL A 191 27.83 17.39 18.39
N GLU A 192 26.93 18.33 18.68
CA GLU A 192 26.96 19.07 19.94
C GLU A 192 26.73 18.15 21.14
N SER A 193 27.43 18.45 22.24
CA SER A 193 27.29 17.70 23.50
C SER A 193 26.13 18.22 24.34
N ILE A 194 25.45 17.29 25.02
CA ILE A 194 24.34 17.62 25.93
C ILE A 194 24.37 16.71 27.17
N ASP A 195 23.93 17.24 28.29
CA ASP A 195 23.65 16.46 29.49
C ASP A 195 22.31 15.73 29.34
N VAL A 196 22.37 14.41 29.31
CA VAL A 196 21.20 13.58 29.03
C VAL A 196 20.64 13.00 30.33
N PRO A 197 19.35 13.23 30.66
CA PRO A 197 18.72 12.58 31.79
C PRO A 197 18.72 11.06 31.64
N LEU A 198 19.05 10.31 32.70
CA LEU A 198 19.01 8.82 32.66
C LEU A 198 17.63 8.28 32.32
N SER A 199 16.56 8.98 32.68
CA SER A 199 15.19 8.63 32.34
C SER A 199 14.88 8.72 30.84
N PHE A 200 15.63 9.51 30.07
CA PHE A 200 15.52 9.57 28.61
C PHE A 200 16.13 8.33 27.96
N LEU A 201 17.21 7.81 28.52
CA LEU A 201 17.91 6.62 28.02
C LEU A 201 17.33 5.31 28.54
N ALA A 202 16.43 5.35 29.52
CA ALA A 202 15.81 4.15 30.09
C ALA A 202 14.90 3.45 29.07
N GLU A 203 14.76 2.14 29.20
CA GLU A 203 13.75 1.39 28.43
C GLU A 203 12.36 1.99 28.65
N ARG A 204 11.62 2.08 27.56
CA ARG A 204 10.23 2.58 27.55
C ARG A 204 9.35 1.68 26.74
N GLU A 205 8.20 1.32 27.31
CA GLU A 205 7.16 0.54 26.67
C GLU A 205 6.03 1.45 26.15
N TRP A 206 5.67 1.24 24.88
CA TRP A 206 4.56 1.87 24.22
C TRP A 206 3.44 0.85 24.04
N HIS A 207 2.45 0.89 24.91
CA HIS A 207 1.30 0.01 24.83
C HIS A 207 0.35 0.46 23.72
N LEU A 208 0.11 -0.40 22.72
CA LEU A 208 -0.80 -0.09 21.63
C LEU A 208 -2.22 0.07 22.15
N ARG A 209 -2.81 1.21 21.83
CA ARG A 209 -4.19 1.50 22.23
C ARG A 209 -5.18 0.75 21.36
N ARG A 210 -6.13 0.07 21.99
CA ARG A 210 -7.25 -0.59 21.34
C ARG A 210 -8.55 -0.04 21.94
N PRO A 211 -9.05 1.11 21.41
CA PRO A 211 -10.22 1.75 21.97
C PRO A 211 -11.46 0.88 21.82
N LEU A 212 -12.20 0.73 22.92
CA LEU A 212 -13.49 0.06 22.94
C LEU A 212 -14.55 0.93 22.24
N PRO A 213 -15.58 0.33 21.63
CA PRO A 213 -16.68 1.10 21.06
C PRO A 213 -17.49 1.81 22.16
N GLU A 214 -17.83 3.06 21.93
CA GLU A 214 -18.78 3.78 22.78
C GLU A 214 -20.12 3.03 22.79
N ARG A 215 -20.69 2.84 23.98
CA ARG A 215 -21.91 2.07 24.17
C ARG A 215 -23.06 2.53 23.26
N GLY A 216 -23.32 3.84 23.19
CA GLY A 216 -24.40 4.38 22.36
C GLY A 216 -24.16 4.18 20.85
N ALA A 217 -22.90 4.27 20.38
CA ALA A 217 -22.54 3.99 19.00
C ALA A 217 -22.72 2.50 18.67
N LEU A 218 -22.27 1.60 19.55
CA LEU A 218 -22.45 0.17 19.42
C LEU A 218 -23.95 -0.22 19.36
N GLU A 219 -24.77 0.32 20.26
CA GLU A 219 -26.22 0.06 20.28
C GLU A 219 -26.91 0.51 18.99
N ARG A 220 -26.51 1.64 18.42
CA ARG A 220 -27.02 2.10 17.10
C ARG A 220 -26.61 1.16 15.99
N ALA A 221 -25.33 0.77 15.93
CA ALA A 221 -24.80 -0.18 14.94
C ALA A 221 -25.52 -1.53 15.02
N VAL A 222 -25.70 -2.10 16.22
CA VAL A 222 -26.43 -3.35 16.44
C VAL A 222 -27.88 -3.25 15.92
N ARG A 223 -28.58 -2.15 16.19
CA ARG A 223 -29.95 -1.96 15.65
C ARG A 223 -29.97 -1.92 14.11
N ALA A 224 -29.04 -1.20 13.49
CA ALA A 224 -28.96 -1.12 12.04
C ALA A 224 -28.64 -2.48 11.42
N ILE A 225 -27.68 -3.22 11.99
CA ILE A 225 -27.30 -4.55 11.49
C ILE A 225 -28.48 -5.54 11.61
N ARG A 226 -29.25 -5.52 12.71
CA ARG A 226 -30.44 -6.37 12.85
C ARG A 226 -31.58 -6.02 11.90
N ALA A 227 -31.70 -4.77 11.51
CA ALA A 227 -32.75 -4.28 10.61
C ALA A 227 -32.46 -4.53 9.13
N ALA A 228 -31.19 -4.68 8.78
CA ALA A 228 -30.74 -4.86 7.41
C ALA A 228 -31.23 -6.19 6.81
N LYS A 229 -31.63 -6.14 5.55
CA LYS A 229 -32.05 -7.31 4.79
C LYS A 229 -30.92 -7.88 3.93
N ARG A 230 -30.04 -7.00 3.44
CA ARG A 230 -28.89 -7.33 2.59
C ARG A 230 -27.62 -6.65 3.11
N PRO A 231 -27.19 -6.97 4.35
CA PRO A 231 -25.98 -6.40 4.92
C PRO A 231 -24.75 -6.92 4.17
N PHE A 232 -23.73 -6.03 4.00
CA PHE A 232 -22.48 -6.36 3.33
C PHE A 232 -21.30 -5.78 4.13
N ILE A 233 -20.27 -6.60 4.41
CA ILE A 233 -19.05 -6.15 5.10
C ILE A 233 -17.99 -5.75 4.09
N VAL A 234 -17.36 -4.58 4.31
CA VAL A 234 -16.14 -4.16 3.63
C VAL A 234 -14.98 -4.23 4.61
N ALA A 235 -14.17 -5.30 4.53
CA ALA A 235 -13.02 -5.51 5.37
C ALA A 235 -11.80 -4.75 4.83
N GLY A 236 -11.24 -3.87 5.64
CA GLY A 236 -10.03 -3.10 5.32
C GLY A 236 -8.81 -3.53 6.13
N GLY A 237 -7.69 -2.85 5.91
CA GLY A 237 -6.42 -3.12 6.61
C GLY A 237 -6.49 -3.03 8.13
N GLY A 238 -7.49 -2.32 8.69
CA GLY A 238 -7.69 -2.28 10.13
C GLY A 238 -8.00 -3.63 10.76
N VAL A 239 -8.57 -4.58 10.02
CA VAL A 239 -8.76 -5.96 10.47
C VAL A 239 -7.39 -6.62 10.67
N ILE A 240 -6.50 -6.51 9.68
CA ILE A 240 -5.15 -7.10 9.72
C ILE A 240 -4.31 -6.46 10.84
N TYR A 241 -4.27 -5.11 10.91
CA TYR A 241 -3.43 -4.41 11.89
C TYR A 241 -3.93 -4.51 13.34
N SER A 242 -5.18 -4.87 13.50
CA SER A 242 -5.79 -5.14 14.81
C SER A 242 -5.65 -6.61 15.24
N GLY A 243 -5.25 -7.52 14.32
CA GLY A 243 -5.25 -8.96 14.55
C GLY A 243 -6.66 -9.50 14.78
N ALA A 244 -7.62 -9.02 13.98
CA ALA A 244 -9.04 -9.26 14.15
C ALA A 244 -9.62 -10.32 13.19
N GLU A 245 -8.77 -11.07 12.50
CA GLU A 245 -9.19 -12.04 11.48
C GLU A 245 -10.05 -13.16 12.09
N GLY A 246 -9.63 -13.68 13.26
CA GLY A 246 -10.39 -14.68 13.98
C GLY A 246 -11.76 -14.18 14.45
N GLN A 247 -11.85 -12.93 14.89
CA GLN A 247 -13.10 -12.30 15.30
C GLN A 247 -14.01 -12.03 14.11
N LEU A 248 -13.44 -11.60 12.97
CA LEU A 248 -14.21 -11.42 11.73
C LEU A 248 -14.78 -12.76 11.28
N ARG A 249 -13.97 -13.82 11.25
CA ARG A 249 -14.40 -15.17 10.88
C ARG A 249 -15.57 -15.62 11.76
N ALA A 250 -15.40 -15.57 13.07
CA ALA A 250 -16.45 -15.99 14.00
C ALA A 250 -17.74 -15.17 13.84
N PHE A 251 -17.63 -13.87 13.60
CA PHE A 251 -18.78 -12.99 13.38
C PHE A 251 -19.53 -13.33 12.10
N VAL A 252 -18.84 -13.56 10.97
CA VAL A 252 -19.51 -13.87 9.70
C VAL A 252 -20.05 -15.29 9.65
N GLU A 253 -19.40 -16.24 10.33
CA GLU A 253 -19.92 -17.62 10.48
C GLU A 253 -21.21 -17.65 11.28
N SER A 254 -21.32 -16.86 12.36
CA SER A 254 -22.56 -16.79 13.16
C SER A 254 -23.66 -16.04 12.45
N THR A 255 -23.39 -14.90 11.81
CA THR A 255 -24.40 -14.02 11.21
C THR A 255 -24.76 -14.39 9.78
N GLY A 256 -23.83 -15.01 9.04
CA GLY A 256 -23.95 -15.31 7.61
C GLY A 256 -23.71 -14.11 6.68
N ILE A 257 -23.28 -12.94 7.21
CA ILE A 257 -23.07 -11.71 6.43
C ILE A 257 -21.88 -11.88 5.49
N PRO A 258 -22.04 -11.58 4.17
CA PRO A 258 -20.94 -11.66 3.21
C PRO A 258 -19.90 -10.55 3.37
N VAL A 259 -18.69 -10.84 2.93
CA VAL A 259 -17.50 -9.97 3.04
C VAL A 259 -16.85 -9.75 1.68
N GLY A 260 -16.61 -8.49 1.35
CA GLY A 260 -15.63 -8.09 0.34
C GLY A 260 -14.44 -7.39 1.00
N SER A 261 -13.24 -7.59 0.49
CA SER A 261 -12.05 -6.93 1.03
C SER A 261 -11.59 -5.74 0.18
N THR A 262 -10.90 -4.80 0.84
CA THR A 262 -10.11 -3.79 0.13
C THR A 262 -8.72 -4.37 -0.18
N GLN A 263 -7.90 -3.68 -0.99
CA GLN A 263 -6.51 -4.06 -1.21
C GLN A 263 -5.74 -4.28 0.11
N ALA A 264 -5.89 -3.35 1.06
CA ALA A 264 -5.24 -3.48 2.36
C ALA A 264 -5.88 -4.53 3.28
N GLY A 265 -7.09 -4.96 2.98
CA GLY A 265 -7.85 -5.98 3.70
C GLY A 265 -7.68 -7.40 3.15
N GLY A 266 -6.87 -7.58 2.10
CA GLY A 266 -6.52 -8.92 1.61
C GLY A 266 -5.94 -9.77 2.73
N GLY A 267 -6.49 -10.97 2.97
CA GLY A 267 -6.13 -11.84 4.09
C GLY A 267 -6.96 -11.65 5.37
N SER A 268 -7.92 -10.72 5.38
CA SER A 268 -8.86 -10.57 6.52
C SER A 268 -9.77 -11.79 6.71
N LEU A 269 -9.99 -12.55 5.63
CA LEU A 269 -10.71 -13.81 5.60
C LEU A 269 -10.11 -14.67 4.48
N ASP A 270 -10.05 -16.00 4.65
CA ASP A 270 -9.50 -16.88 3.64
C ASP A 270 -10.37 -16.86 2.36
N TRP A 271 -9.72 -16.98 1.20
CA TRP A 271 -10.40 -16.88 -0.10
C TRP A 271 -11.52 -17.91 -0.30
N ASP A 272 -11.37 -19.12 0.27
CA ASP A 272 -12.32 -20.22 0.15
C ASP A 272 -13.46 -20.18 1.19
N HIS A 273 -13.42 -19.23 2.12
CA HIS A 273 -14.49 -19.06 3.10
C HIS A 273 -15.83 -18.75 2.42
N ALA A 274 -16.91 -19.41 2.85
CA ALA A 274 -18.22 -19.35 2.19
C ALA A 274 -18.81 -17.93 2.07
N GLN A 275 -18.49 -17.04 3.00
CA GLN A 275 -18.93 -15.64 2.99
C GLN A 275 -17.95 -14.69 2.31
N TYR A 276 -16.76 -15.13 1.87
CA TYR A 276 -15.78 -14.26 1.22
C TYR A 276 -15.99 -14.20 -0.28
N LEU A 277 -16.11 -12.99 -0.82
CA LEU A 277 -16.47 -12.73 -2.22
C LEU A 277 -15.32 -12.12 -3.05
N GLY A 278 -14.13 -11.99 -2.45
CA GLY A 278 -12.99 -11.34 -3.11
C GLY A 278 -12.92 -9.85 -2.85
N GLY A 279 -12.20 -9.13 -3.71
CA GLY A 279 -12.04 -7.70 -3.63
C GLY A 279 -13.32 -6.93 -3.98
N VAL A 280 -13.50 -5.72 -3.42
CA VAL A 280 -14.62 -4.81 -3.73
C VAL A 280 -14.11 -3.52 -4.38
N GLY A 281 -14.88 -2.97 -5.32
CA GLY A 281 -14.63 -1.69 -5.98
C GLY A 281 -14.03 -1.82 -7.37
N ALA A 282 -13.28 -0.81 -7.83
CA ALA A 282 -12.79 -0.68 -9.20
C ALA A 282 -11.94 -1.88 -9.67
N THR A 283 -11.18 -2.48 -8.77
CA THR A 283 -10.37 -3.69 -9.02
C THR A 283 -10.90 -4.91 -8.29
N GLY A 284 -12.18 -4.92 -7.93
CA GLY A 284 -12.84 -6.01 -7.23
C GLY A 284 -13.33 -7.13 -8.13
N SER A 285 -13.94 -8.15 -7.51
CA SER A 285 -14.66 -9.24 -8.17
C SER A 285 -16.07 -8.81 -8.58
N SER A 286 -16.64 -9.43 -9.61
CA SER A 286 -18.05 -9.21 -9.95
C SER A 286 -18.98 -9.66 -8.82
N ALA A 287 -18.64 -10.74 -8.13
CA ALA A 287 -19.40 -11.24 -6.98
C ALA A 287 -19.53 -10.20 -5.85
N ALA A 288 -18.39 -9.62 -5.41
CA ALA A 288 -18.41 -8.59 -4.37
C ALA A 288 -19.09 -7.30 -4.84
N ASN A 289 -18.86 -6.88 -6.09
CA ASN A 289 -19.42 -5.64 -6.63
C ASN A 289 -20.94 -5.72 -6.82
N ARG A 290 -21.48 -6.83 -7.32
CA ARG A 290 -22.92 -7.02 -7.46
C ARG A 290 -23.64 -6.99 -6.12
N LEU A 291 -23.13 -7.74 -5.11
CA LEU A 291 -23.73 -7.74 -3.78
C LEU A 291 -23.54 -6.42 -3.04
N ALA A 292 -22.41 -5.73 -3.23
CA ALA A 292 -22.21 -4.39 -2.70
C ALA A 292 -23.19 -3.37 -3.28
N ALA A 293 -23.52 -3.48 -4.58
CA ALA A 293 -24.49 -2.61 -5.24
C ALA A 293 -25.92 -2.76 -4.68
N GLU A 294 -26.28 -3.96 -4.22
CA GLU A 294 -27.60 -4.29 -3.68
C GLU A 294 -27.70 -4.13 -2.16
N ALA A 295 -26.58 -3.85 -1.47
CA ALA A 295 -26.54 -3.79 -0.01
C ALA A 295 -27.34 -2.60 0.53
N ASP A 296 -28.32 -2.86 1.41
CA ASP A 296 -29.08 -1.87 2.16
C ASP A 296 -28.31 -1.36 3.39
N LEU A 297 -27.29 -2.12 3.86
CA LEU A 297 -26.36 -1.73 4.90
C LEU A 297 -24.93 -2.15 4.54
N VAL A 298 -24.01 -1.21 4.55
CA VAL A 298 -22.57 -1.47 4.41
C VAL A 298 -21.88 -1.32 5.77
N ILE A 299 -21.18 -2.38 6.19
CA ILE A 299 -20.43 -2.41 7.44
C ILE A 299 -18.94 -2.31 7.10
N GLY A 300 -18.38 -1.12 7.17
CA GLY A 300 -16.95 -0.91 6.97
C GLY A 300 -16.17 -1.22 8.23
N ILE A 301 -15.20 -2.13 8.14
CA ILE A 301 -14.35 -2.52 9.27
C ILE A 301 -12.90 -2.19 8.94
N GLY A 302 -12.37 -1.14 9.56
CA GLY A 302 -10.99 -0.70 9.35
C GLY A 302 -10.66 -0.28 7.91
N THR A 303 -11.67 0.13 7.15
CA THR A 303 -11.52 0.68 5.79
C THR A 303 -11.55 2.20 5.79
N ARG A 304 -10.91 2.81 4.79
CA ARG A 304 -10.95 4.26 4.55
C ARG A 304 -11.86 4.64 3.41
N TYR A 305 -12.50 3.66 2.76
CA TYR A 305 -13.31 3.88 1.57
C TYR A 305 -12.55 4.69 0.51
N SER A 306 -11.40 4.17 0.07
CA SER A 306 -10.66 4.80 -1.03
C SER A 306 -11.53 4.87 -2.29
N ASP A 307 -11.15 5.71 -3.22
CA ASP A 307 -11.84 5.87 -4.49
C ASP A 307 -11.97 4.52 -5.23
N PHE A 308 -10.91 3.71 -5.22
CA PHE A 308 -10.94 2.33 -5.75
C PHE A 308 -11.95 1.44 -5.05
N THR A 309 -11.99 1.43 -3.71
CA THR A 309 -12.91 0.59 -2.92
C THR A 309 -14.38 0.95 -3.19
N THR A 310 -14.65 2.21 -3.47
CA THR A 310 -16.02 2.69 -3.72
C THR A 310 -16.40 2.71 -5.19
N GLY A 311 -15.49 2.27 -6.09
CA GLY A 311 -15.68 2.40 -7.51
C GLY A 311 -16.01 3.85 -7.88
N SER A 312 -15.24 4.81 -7.38
CA SER A 312 -15.52 6.25 -7.52
C SER A 312 -16.96 6.62 -7.16
N ARG A 313 -17.47 6.05 -6.06
CA ARG A 313 -18.83 6.19 -5.53
C ARG A 313 -19.93 5.51 -6.36
N THR A 314 -19.58 4.52 -7.18
CA THR A 314 -20.56 3.71 -7.93
C THR A 314 -20.80 2.32 -7.35
N ALA A 315 -20.03 1.89 -6.33
CA ALA A 315 -20.12 0.53 -5.81
C ALA A 315 -21.42 0.23 -5.03
N PHE A 316 -21.95 1.22 -4.30
CA PHE A 316 -23.10 1.01 -3.38
C PHE A 316 -24.34 1.72 -3.93
N GLN A 317 -25.21 1.02 -4.66
CA GLN A 317 -26.28 1.62 -5.45
C GLN A 317 -27.68 1.49 -4.83
N HIS A 318 -27.83 0.74 -3.74
CA HIS A 318 -29.15 0.61 -3.11
C HIS A 318 -29.67 2.01 -2.64
N PRO A 319 -30.92 2.40 -2.99
CA PRO A 319 -31.42 3.76 -2.74
C PRO A 319 -31.37 4.19 -1.27
N SER A 320 -31.60 3.24 -0.35
CA SER A 320 -31.62 3.50 1.10
C SER A 320 -30.38 2.94 1.81
N VAL A 321 -29.23 2.79 1.13
CA VAL A 321 -28.03 2.23 1.77
C VAL A 321 -27.57 3.10 2.93
N GLU A 322 -27.37 2.46 4.07
CA GLU A 322 -26.75 3.05 5.26
C GLU A 322 -25.33 2.53 5.46
N PHE A 323 -24.51 3.27 6.23
CA PHE A 323 -23.13 2.90 6.52
C PHE A 323 -22.87 2.86 8.03
N VAL A 324 -22.42 1.72 8.52
CA VAL A 324 -21.79 1.56 9.83
C VAL A 324 -20.29 1.50 9.61
N ASN A 325 -19.54 2.50 10.05
CA ASN A 325 -18.09 2.58 9.83
C ASN A 325 -17.33 2.42 11.15
N ILE A 326 -16.63 1.30 11.29
CA ILE A 326 -15.77 0.97 12.43
C ILE A 326 -14.34 1.33 12.08
N ASN A 327 -13.78 2.34 12.74
CA ASN A 327 -12.40 2.77 12.50
C ASN A 327 -11.81 3.44 13.76
N VAL A 328 -10.52 3.21 14.02
CA VAL A 328 -9.79 3.85 15.14
C VAL A 328 -9.61 5.35 14.92
N ALA A 329 -9.60 5.81 13.67
CA ALA A 329 -9.48 7.21 13.30
C ALA A 329 -10.86 7.82 13.01
N ALA A 330 -11.25 8.84 13.77
CA ALA A 330 -12.52 9.55 13.57
C ALA A 330 -12.65 10.10 12.14
N PHE A 331 -11.57 10.65 11.58
CA PHE A 331 -11.54 11.15 10.20
C PHE A 331 -12.03 10.11 9.17
N ASP A 332 -11.69 8.82 9.37
CA ASP A 332 -12.11 7.78 8.44
C ASP A 332 -13.49 7.21 8.78
N ALA A 333 -13.84 7.16 10.06
CA ALA A 333 -15.15 6.68 10.49
C ALA A 333 -16.30 7.54 9.95
N TYR A 334 -16.06 8.83 9.70
CA TYR A 334 -17.08 9.76 9.16
C TYR A 334 -17.13 9.84 7.63
N LYS A 335 -16.35 9.06 6.91
CA LYS A 335 -16.37 9.09 5.43
C LYS A 335 -17.68 8.56 4.86
N HIS A 336 -17.93 8.91 3.60
CA HIS A 336 -19.14 8.53 2.85
C HIS A 336 -20.47 9.05 3.40
N GLY A 337 -20.46 10.20 4.10
CA GLY A 337 -21.66 10.73 4.72
C GLY A 337 -22.24 9.77 5.76
N THR A 338 -21.37 9.05 6.44
CA THR A 338 -21.72 7.98 7.38
C THR A 338 -22.62 8.49 8.48
N SER A 339 -23.75 7.83 8.63
CA SER A 339 -24.73 8.10 9.69
C SER A 339 -24.37 7.40 11.01
N LEU A 340 -23.62 6.29 10.96
CA LEU A 340 -23.33 5.43 12.12
C LEU A 340 -21.82 5.17 12.27
N PRO A 341 -21.02 6.20 12.63
CA PRO A 341 -19.60 6.01 12.93
C PRO A 341 -19.42 5.28 14.27
N VAL A 342 -18.49 4.31 14.30
CA VAL A 342 -18.01 3.63 15.51
C VAL A 342 -16.50 3.85 15.58
N ILE A 343 -16.07 4.82 16.40
CA ILE A 343 -14.66 5.18 16.57
C ILE A 343 -14.05 4.22 17.58
N ALA A 344 -13.53 3.08 17.08
CA ALA A 344 -13.03 2.00 17.92
C ALA A 344 -12.09 1.07 17.15
N ASP A 345 -11.39 0.21 17.86
CA ASP A 345 -10.57 -0.86 17.31
C ASP A 345 -11.46 -1.95 16.68
N ALA A 346 -11.00 -2.54 15.57
CA ALA A 346 -11.75 -3.55 14.82
C ALA A 346 -11.96 -4.83 15.66
N ARG A 347 -10.92 -5.33 16.34
CA ARG A 347 -10.99 -6.55 17.18
C ARG A 347 -11.96 -6.37 18.33
N GLU A 348 -11.83 -5.27 19.06
CA GLU A 348 -12.67 -4.98 20.21
C GLU A 348 -14.15 -4.78 19.81
N THR A 349 -14.36 -4.13 18.66
CA THR A 349 -15.73 -3.92 18.15
C THR A 349 -16.36 -5.21 17.64
N LEU A 350 -15.62 -6.05 16.93
CA LEU A 350 -16.11 -7.36 16.47
C LEU A 350 -16.48 -8.26 17.66
N ASN A 351 -15.68 -8.28 18.73
CA ASN A 351 -16.02 -8.99 19.97
C ASN A 351 -17.35 -8.47 20.56
N ALA A 352 -17.52 -7.16 20.63
CA ALA A 352 -18.75 -6.55 21.16
C ALA A 352 -19.98 -6.81 20.28
N LEU A 353 -19.80 -6.76 18.95
CA LEU A 353 -20.86 -7.09 17.99
C LEU A 353 -21.26 -8.56 18.06
N ALA A 354 -20.31 -9.49 18.11
CA ALA A 354 -20.58 -10.93 18.23
C ALA A 354 -21.37 -11.25 19.52
N ALA A 355 -21.03 -10.60 20.63
CA ALA A 355 -21.77 -10.75 21.88
C ALA A 355 -23.21 -10.22 21.80
N ALA A 356 -23.45 -9.17 21.02
CA ALA A 356 -24.77 -8.55 20.84
C ALA A 356 -25.62 -9.18 19.73
N LEU A 357 -24.99 -9.89 18.78
CA LEU A 357 -25.60 -10.46 17.57
C LEU A 357 -25.16 -11.95 17.42
N PRO A 358 -25.59 -12.85 18.31
CA PRO A 358 -25.11 -14.23 18.31
C PRO A 358 -25.79 -15.12 17.26
N ASP A 359 -26.87 -14.64 16.62
CA ASP A 359 -27.73 -15.43 15.74
C ASP A 359 -27.48 -15.11 14.26
N ARG A 360 -27.90 -16.04 13.40
CA ARG A 360 -27.93 -15.83 11.96
C ARG A 360 -28.87 -14.67 11.60
N LEU A 361 -28.38 -13.72 10.82
CA LEU A 361 -29.09 -12.50 10.43
C LEU A 361 -29.58 -12.50 8.99
N VAL A 362 -28.89 -13.22 8.10
CA VAL A 362 -29.22 -13.25 6.67
C VAL A 362 -30.30 -14.29 6.37
N SER A 363 -31.22 -13.98 5.45
CA SER A 363 -32.22 -14.92 4.97
C SER A 363 -31.57 -16.05 4.13
N ASP A 364 -32.29 -17.18 4.00
CA ASP A 364 -31.83 -18.29 3.15
C ASP A 364 -31.73 -17.90 1.67
N GLU A 365 -32.61 -17.00 1.21
CA GLU A 365 -32.59 -16.45 -0.15
C GLU A 365 -31.29 -15.63 -0.37
N TYR A 366 -30.96 -14.73 0.56
CA TYR A 366 -29.73 -13.93 0.44
C TYR A 366 -28.48 -14.81 0.54
N ALA A 367 -28.46 -15.77 1.44
CA ALA A 367 -27.36 -16.74 1.54
C ALA A 367 -27.19 -17.57 0.25
N ALA A 368 -28.28 -17.96 -0.40
CA ALA A 368 -28.23 -18.66 -1.69
C ALA A 368 -27.66 -17.75 -2.80
N SER A 369 -28.03 -16.47 -2.82
CA SER A 369 -27.46 -15.46 -3.74
C SER A 369 -25.95 -15.32 -3.52
N VAL A 370 -25.50 -15.14 -2.28
CA VAL A 370 -24.07 -15.08 -1.91
C VAL A 370 -23.29 -16.29 -2.41
N ALA A 371 -23.83 -17.50 -2.16
CA ALA A 371 -23.19 -18.73 -2.61
C ALA A 371 -23.19 -18.88 -4.13
N GLY A 372 -24.19 -18.34 -4.83
CA GLY A 372 -24.27 -18.29 -6.29
C GLY A 372 -23.18 -17.43 -6.88
N GLU A 373 -23.10 -16.18 -6.45
CA GLU A 373 -22.11 -15.20 -6.91
C GLU A 373 -20.67 -15.67 -6.66
N LYS A 374 -20.42 -16.24 -5.46
CA LYS A 374 -19.10 -16.80 -5.15
C LYS A 374 -18.71 -17.91 -6.14
N ARG A 375 -19.58 -18.89 -6.38
CA ARG A 375 -19.28 -20.00 -7.32
C ARG A 375 -19.03 -19.51 -8.74
N GLU A 376 -19.79 -18.52 -9.21
CA GLU A 376 -19.61 -17.93 -10.55
C GLU A 376 -18.23 -17.26 -10.66
N TRP A 377 -17.87 -16.47 -9.66
CA TRP A 377 -16.57 -15.80 -9.66
C TRP A 377 -15.40 -16.76 -9.51
N ASP A 378 -15.49 -17.74 -8.62
CA ASP A 378 -14.44 -18.75 -8.43
C ASP A 378 -14.19 -19.53 -9.74
N ALA A 379 -15.24 -19.89 -10.47
CA ALA A 379 -15.14 -20.54 -11.79
C ALA A 379 -14.53 -19.61 -12.87
N THR A 380 -14.82 -18.31 -12.80
CA THR A 380 -14.24 -17.31 -13.68
C THR A 380 -12.72 -17.20 -13.44
N VAL A 381 -12.29 -17.19 -12.19
CA VAL A 381 -10.86 -17.18 -11.81
C VAL A 381 -10.17 -18.47 -12.24
N ASP A 382 -10.80 -19.64 -12.00
CA ASP A 382 -10.25 -20.92 -12.45
C ASP A 382 -10.02 -20.94 -13.97
N THR A 383 -10.97 -20.39 -14.74
CA THR A 383 -10.85 -20.28 -16.21
C THR A 383 -9.70 -19.34 -16.61
N ALA A 384 -9.54 -18.22 -15.91
CA ALA A 384 -8.51 -17.24 -16.20
C ALA A 384 -7.08 -17.77 -15.92
N PHE A 385 -6.94 -18.78 -15.07
CA PHE A 385 -5.67 -19.42 -14.74
C PHE A 385 -5.26 -20.53 -15.72
N VAL A 386 -6.17 -20.97 -16.60
CA VAL A 386 -5.88 -22.06 -17.56
C VAL A 386 -4.87 -21.59 -18.59
N PRO A 387 -3.73 -22.30 -18.78
CA PRO A 387 -2.75 -21.96 -19.79
C PRO A 387 -3.34 -21.97 -21.20
N SER A 388 -3.16 -20.89 -21.93
CA SER A 388 -3.67 -20.75 -23.31
C SER A 388 -2.77 -21.39 -24.37
N GLY A 389 -1.53 -21.73 -24.02
CA GLY A 389 -0.52 -22.23 -24.94
C GLY A 389 0.05 -21.16 -25.89
N ARG A 390 -0.12 -19.88 -25.58
CA ARG A 390 0.46 -18.76 -26.34
C ARG A 390 1.95 -18.62 -26.04
N GLU A 391 2.70 -18.13 -27.01
CA GLU A 391 4.13 -17.80 -26.83
C GLU A 391 4.33 -16.74 -25.73
N ARG A 392 3.44 -15.75 -25.68
CA ARG A 392 3.36 -14.76 -24.58
C ARG A 392 2.04 -14.96 -23.85
N PRO A 393 2.08 -15.53 -22.65
CA PRO A 393 0.86 -15.75 -21.85
C PRO A 393 0.26 -14.43 -21.38
N GLY A 394 -1.03 -14.49 -21.01
CA GLY A 394 -1.69 -13.40 -20.33
C GLY A 394 -1.21 -13.25 -18.88
N GLN A 395 -1.30 -12.04 -18.34
CA GLN A 395 -0.94 -11.80 -16.94
C GLN A 395 -1.74 -12.68 -15.95
N PRO A 396 -3.05 -12.99 -16.17
CA PRO A 396 -3.80 -13.92 -15.33
C PRO A 396 -3.19 -15.33 -15.26
N GLU A 397 -2.70 -15.86 -16.39
CA GLU A 397 -2.05 -17.18 -16.44
C GLU A 397 -0.75 -17.18 -15.61
N ILE A 398 0.04 -16.08 -15.69
CA ILE A 398 1.25 -15.91 -14.88
C ILE A 398 0.90 -15.84 -13.39
N VAL A 399 -0.12 -15.04 -13.01
CA VAL A 399 -0.60 -14.94 -11.63
C VAL A 399 -1.05 -16.30 -11.10
N GLY A 400 -1.82 -17.05 -11.88
CA GLY A 400 -2.28 -18.39 -11.51
C GLY A 400 -1.12 -19.37 -11.28
N THR A 401 -0.09 -19.32 -12.14
CA THR A 401 1.11 -20.15 -12.03
C THR A 401 1.93 -19.81 -10.78
N VAL A 402 2.11 -18.52 -10.49
CA VAL A 402 2.76 -18.05 -9.25
C VAL A 402 1.97 -18.48 -8.03
N GLN A 403 0.63 -18.31 -8.06
CA GLN A 403 -0.26 -18.77 -6.98
C GLN A 403 -0.12 -20.27 -6.70
N ALA A 404 -0.08 -21.09 -7.74
CA ALA A 404 0.04 -22.55 -7.62
C ALA A 404 1.39 -23.00 -7.05
N ALA A 405 2.44 -22.19 -7.24
CA ALA A 405 3.78 -22.48 -6.74
C ALA A 405 4.03 -21.98 -5.31
N THR A 406 3.15 -21.15 -4.75
CA THR A 406 3.31 -20.57 -3.39
C THR A 406 2.66 -21.44 -2.31
N ASP A 407 3.32 -21.52 -1.15
CA ASP A 407 2.74 -22.10 0.06
C ASP A 407 1.72 -21.14 0.70
N PRO A 408 0.81 -21.61 1.57
CA PRO A 408 -0.23 -20.77 2.16
C PRO A 408 0.30 -19.51 2.86
N GLU A 409 1.40 -19.60 3.56
CA GLU A 409 2.02 -18.52 4.31
C GLU A 409 2.96 -17.62 3.50
N ASP A 410 3.30 -17.99 2.25
CA ASP A 410 4.16 -17.17 1.40
C ASP A 410 3.57 -15.78 1.15
N VAL A 411 4.44 -14.80 1.01
CA VAL A 411 4.04 -13.40 0.83
C VAL A 411 4.19 -12.99 -0.62
N ILE A 412 3.09 -12.59 -1.25
CA ILE A 412 3.13 -11.90 -2.54
C ILE A 412 3.36 -10.40 -2.32
N VAL A 413 4.36 -9.82 -2.98
CA VAL A 413 4.65 -8.38 -2.90
C VAL A 413 4.50 -7.74 -4.27
N GLN A 414 3.74 -6.63 -4.31
CA GLN A 414 3.53 -5.88 -5.52
C GLN A 414 3.08 -4.44 -5.17
N ALA A 415 3.19 -3.49 -6.10
CA ALA A 415 2.79 -2.10 -5.86
C ALA A 415 2.04 -1.46 -7.03
N ALA A 416 2.64 -1.36 -8.21
CA ALA A 416 2.10 -0.51 -9.27
C ALA A 416 1.91 -1.25 -10.61
N GLY A 417 1.17 -0.64 -11.52
CA GLY A 417 0.87 -1.18 -12.84
C GLY A 417 -0.46 -1.92 -12.91
N SER A 418 -0.57 -2.94 -13.77
CA SER A 418 -1.78 -3.79 -13.89
C SER A 418 -1.86 -4.86 -12.81
N LEU A 419 -0.70 -5.33 -12.32
CA LEU A 419 -0.62 -6.41 -11.34
C LEU A 419 -1.42 -6.19 -10.06
N PRO A 420 -1.47 -4.99 -9.41
CA PRO A 420 -2.28 -4.81 -8.21
C PRO A 420 -3.77 -5.04 -8.45
N GLY A 421 -4.26 -4.61 -9.61
CA GLY A 421 -5.65 -4.82 -10.00
C GLY A 421 -5.96 -6.28 -10.25
N ASP A 422 -5.08 -6.97 -10.98
CA ASP A 422 -5.23 -8.38 -11.29
C ASP A 422 -5.07 -9.26 -10.03
N LEU A 423 -4.12 -8.94 -9.15
CA LEU A 423 -3.98 -9.64 -7.87
C LEU A 423 -5.22 -9.45 -6.97
N HIS A 424 -5.82 -8.25 -6.95
CA HIS A 424 -7.04 -8.02 -6.15
C HIS A 424 -8.24 -8.85 -6.64
N LYS A 425 -8.32 -9.08 -7.95
CA LYS A 425 -9.34 -9.90 -8.59
C LYS A 425 -9.09 -11.41 -8.45
N LEU A 426 -7.83 -11.82 -8.61
CA LEU A 426 -7.49 -13.21 -8.90
C LEU A 426 -6.77 -13.92 -7.74
N TRP A 427 -5.99 -13.19 -6.90
CA TRP A 427 -5.15 -13.82 -5.90
C TRP A 427 -5.95 -14.42 -4.75
N ARG A 428 -5.76 -15.69 -4.50
CA ARG A 428 -6.42 -16.48 -3.46
C ARG A 428 -5.60 -16.42 -2.17
N VAL A 429 -5.89 -15.40 -1.35
CA VAL A 429 -5.16 -15.16 -0.09
C VAL A 429 -5.48 -16.26 0.91
N ARG A 430 -4.44 -16.81 1.55
CA ARG A 430 -4.53 -17.93 2.50
C ARG A 430 -3.91 -17.64 3.87
N ASP A 431 -3.22 -16.51 4.00
CA ASP A 431 -2.60 -16.04 5.25
C ASP A 431 -2.82 -14.53 5.39
N PRO A 432 -3.10 -14.02 6.61
CA PRO A 432 -3.34 -12.59 6.84
C PRO A 432 -2.19 -11.67 6.44
N LEU A 433 -0.94 -12.15 6.46
CA LEU A 433 0.24 -11.40 6.06
C LEU A 433 0.73 -11.77 4.65
N GLY A 434 0.09 -12.75 3.99
CA GLY A 434 0.48 -13.27 2.68
C GLY A 434 0.19 -12.35 1.49
N TYR A 435 -0.58 -11.27 1.68
CA TYR A 435 -0.95 -10.33 0.62
C TYR A 435 -0.41 -8.93 0.90
N HIS A 436 0.73 -8.59 0.31
CA HIS A 436 1.42 -7.32 0.51
C HIS A 436 1.41 -6.48 -0.77
N VAL A 437 0.33 -5.74 -0.98
CA VAL A 437 0.19 -4.82 -2.11
C VAL A 437 0.20 -3.37 -1.62
N GLU A 438 1.17 -2.58 -2.10
CA GLU A 438 1.23 -1.14 -1.88
C GLU A 438 0.48 -0.45 -3.03
N TYR A 439 -0.81 -0.22 -2.86
CA TYR A 439 -1.62 0.38 -3.91
C TYR A 439 -2.10 1.80 -3.56
N ALA A 440 -2.10 2.17 -2.27
CA ALA A 440 -2.71 3.43 -1.85
C ALA A 440 -1.97 4.67 -2.36
N PHE A 441 -0.64 4.59 -2.48
CA PHE A 441 0.18 5.58 -3.16
C PHE A 441 0.59 5.10 -4.55
N SER A 442 0.54 3.78 -4.79
CA SER A 442 0.84 3.11 -6.06
C SER A 442 2.22 3.48 -6.61
N CYS A 443 3.24 3.38 -5.75
CA CYS A 443 4.58 3.82 -6.04
C CYS A 443 5.35 2.80 -6.87
N MET A 444 5.59 3.09 -8.15
CA MET A 444 6.49 2.29 -8.98
C MET A 444 7.91 2.28 -8.38
N GLY A 445 8.53 1.09 -8.36
CA GLY A 445 9.85 0.86 -7.75
C GLY A 445 9.78 0.44 -6.27
N TYR A 446 8.58 0.28 -5.70
CA TYR A 446 8.42 -0.23 -4.34
C TYR A 446 8.76 -1.70 -4.20
N GLU A 447 8.45 -2.52 -5.20
CA GLU A 447 8.28 -3.96 -5.11
C GLU A 447 9.51 -4.70 -4.55
N ILE A 448 10.70 -4.44 -5.09
CA ILE A 448 11.94 -5.12 -4.66
C ILE A 448 12.32 -4.69 -3.24
N ALA A 449 12.33 -3.39 -2.97
CA ALA A 449 12.67 -2.87 -1.66
C ALA A 449 11.62 -3.25 -0.59
N GLY A 450 10.32 -3.15 -0.93
CA GLY A 450 9.23 -3.59 -0.07
C GLY A 450 9.29 -5.09 0.22
N GLY A 451 9.63 -5.90 -0.80
CA GLY A 451 9.86 -7.34 -0.66
C GLY A 451 11.03 -7.68 0.28
N LEU A 452 12.13 -6.92 0.16
CA LEU A 452 13.27 -7.06 1.06
C LEU A 452 12.87 -6.72 2.51
N GLY A 453 12.09 -5.66 2.70
CA GLY A 453 11.53 -5.30 4.00
C GLY A 453 10.59 -6.37 4.56
N ALA A 454 9.71 -6.94 3.72
CA ALA A 454 8.81 -8.02 4.11
C ALA A 454 9.58 -9.28 4.52
N LYS A 455 10.61 -9.68 3.77
CA LYS A 455 11.45 -10.84 4.14
C LYS A 455 12.22 -10.61 5.44
N ARG A 456 12.72 -9.39 5.68
CA ARG A 456 13.32 -9.04 6.99
C ARG A 456 12.33 -9.19 8.13
N GLY A 457 11.08 -8.78 7.91
CA GLY A 457 10.02 -8.95 8.90
C GLY A 457 9.75 -10.43 9.19
N ALA A 458 9.64 -11.26 8.17
CA ALA A 458 9.47 -12.70 8.34
C ALA A 458 10.62 -13.33 9.11
N LEU A 459 11.87 -13.00 8.75
CA LEU A 459 13.07 -13.51 9.42
C LEU A 459 13.15 -13.07 10.90
N ALA A 460 12.72 -11.84 11.21
CA ALA A 460 12.70 -11.33 12.59
C ALA A 460 11.71 -12.10 13.47
N ASP A 461 10.59 -12.56 12.90
CA ASP A 461 9.60 -13.43 13.56
C ASP A 461 10.01 -14.92 13.57
N GLY A 462 11.21 -15.26 13.05
CA GLY A 462 11.69 -16.64 12.94
C GLY A 462 10.96 -17.47 11.88
N SER A 463 10.24 -16.82 10.96
CA SER A 463 9.54 -17.49 9.86
C SER A 463 10.43 -17.60 8.63
N ASP A 464 10.42 -18.75 7.99
CA ASP A 464 11.17 -19.04 6.77
C ASP A 464 10.34 -18.87 5.48
N ARG A 465 9.08 -18.39 5.61
CA ARG A 465 8.17 -18.13 4.48
C ARG A 465 8.87 -17.42 3.33
N ASP A 466 8.59 -17.85 2.11
CA ASP A 466 9.14 -17.19 0.94
C ASP A 466 8.40 -15.87 0.66
N VAL A 467 9.15 -14.92 0.11
CA VAL A 467 8.61 -13.66 -0.38
C VAL A 467 8.76 -13.63 -1.90
N VAL A 468 7.63 -13.64 -2.59
CA VAL A 468 7.56 -13.59 -4.04
C VAL A 468 7.23 -12.15 -4.46
N VAL A 469 8.17 -11.50 -5.13
CA VAL A 469 8.02 -10.15 -5.65
C VAL A 469 7.59 -10.24 -7.11
N MET A 470 6.39 -9.79 -7.45
CA MET A 470 6.00 -9.60 -8.85
C MET A 470 6.20 -8.15 -9.24
N VAL A 471 6.94 -7.90 -10.32
CA VAL A 471 7.27 -6.54 -10.75
C VAL A 471 7.17 -6.41 -12.27
N GLY A 472 6.48 -5.37 -12.73
CA GLY A 472 6.48 -5.00 -14.16
C GLY A 472 7.79 -4.37 -14.58
N ASP A 473 8.11 -4.46 -15.88
CA ASP A 473 9.33 -3.90 -16.47
C ASP A 473 9.50 -2.39 -16.18
N GLY A 474 8.41 -1.63 -16.20
CA GLY A 474 8.44 -0.20 -15.89
C GLY A 474 8.82 0.10 -14.45
N SER A 475 8.25 -0.63 -13.51
CA SER A 475 8.55 -0.48 -12.09
C SER A 475 9.97 -0.95 -11.76
N TYR A 476 10.38 -2.08 -12.35
CA TYR A 476 11.75 -2.60 -12.23
C TYR A 476 12.79 -1.56 -12.68
N LEU A 477 12.58 -0.92 -13.84
CA LEU A 477 13.50 0.09 -14.38
C LEU A 477 13.61 1.34 -13.51
N MET A 478 12.59 1.66 -12.69
CA MET A 478 12.63 2.83 -11.82
C MET A 478 13.51 2.64 -10.58
N LEU A 479 13.54 1.43 -9.99
CA LEU A 479 14.28 1.20 -8.75
C LEU A 479 14.70 -0.27 -8.58
N SER A 480 15.62 -0.73 -9.46
CA SER A 480 16.21 -2.07 -9.38
C SER A 480 17.46 -2.15 -8.50
N SER A 481 18.01 -1.02 -8.06
CA SER A 481 19.32 -0.96 -7.37
C SER A 481 19.38 -1.76 -6.06
N GLU A 482 18.25 -1.99 -5.40
CA GLU A 482 18.20 -2.80 -4.17
C GLU A 482 18.46 -4.30 -4.40
N LEU A 483 18.50 -4.76 -5.65
CA LEU A 483 19.02 -6.09 -5.98
C LEU A 483 20.47 -6.28 -5.48
N ALA A 484 21.26 -5.19 -5.49
CA ALA A 484 22.60 -5.23 -4.89
C ALA A 484 22.56 -5.43 -3.36
N THR A 485 21.55 -4.87 -2.69
CA THR A 485 21.33 -5.07 -1.24
C THR A 485 20.89 -6.51 -0.95
N VAL A 486 19.97 -7.06 -1.76
CA VAL A 486 19.55 -8.47 -1.67
C VAL A 486 20.76 -9.41 -1.71
N VAL A 487 21.67 -9.20 -2.66
CA VAL A 487 22.90 -10.00 -2.79
C VAL A 487 23.87 -9.76 -1.63
N ALA A 488 24.10 -8.48 -1.29
CA ALA A 488 25.06 -8.11 -0.24
C ALA A 488 24.70 -8.69 1.13
N GLU A 489 23.41 -8.83 1.43
CA GLU A 489 22.92 -9.34 2.71
C GLU A 489 22.52 -10.82 2.67
N GLY A 490 22.53 -11.44 1.50
CA GLY A 490 22.16 -12.85 1.33
C GLY A 490 20.69 -13.14 1.69
N ILE A 491 19.81 -12.16 1.57
CA ILE A 491 18.37 -12.32 1.85
C ILE A 491 17.70 -12.95 0.63
N LYS A 492 17.01 -14.07 0.85
CA LYS A 492 16.32 -14.79 -0.23
C LYS A 492 15.02 -14.08 -0.64
N LEU A 493 14.91 -13.74 -1.92
CA LEU A 493 13.68 -13.33 -2.60
C LEU A 493 13.47 -14.14 -3.88
N ILE A 494 12.23 -14.41 -4.24
CA ILE A 494 11.84 -14.89 -5.56
C ILE A 494 11.25 -13.70 -6.31
N ILE A 495 11.87 -13.28 -7.41
CA ILE A 495 11.47 -12.07 -8.12
C ILE A 495 11.01 -12.47 -9.52
N VAL A 496 9.73 -12.19 -9.84
CA VAL A 496 9.15 -12.45 -11.16
C VAL A 496 9.00 -11.11 -11.89
N ILE A 497 9.86 -10.89 -12.90
CA ILE A 497 9.77 -9.72 -13.78
C ILE A 497 8.80 -10.07 -14.91
N VAL A 498 7.66 -9.39 -14.95
CA VAL A 498 6.65 -9.53 -16.01
C VAL A 498 6.86 -8.42 -17.02
N GLN A 499 7.50 -8.73 -18.15
CA GLN A 499 7.81 -7.76 -19.19
C GLN A 499 6.70 -7.67 -20.23
N ASN A 500 6.12 -6.49 -20.39
CA ASN A 500 5.14 -6.19 -21.42
C ASN A 500 5.58 -5.03 -22.37
N HIS A 501 6.84 -4.59 -22.26
CA HIS A 501 7.49 -3.55 -23.03
C HIS A 501 6.83 -2.17 -22.91
N GLY A 502 6.42 -1.82 -21.68
CA GLY A 502 5.87 -0.49 -21.43
C GLY A 502 5.03 -0.38 -20.14
N TYR A 503 4.26 0.67 -20.10
CA TYR A 503 3.30 0.96 -19.04
C TYR A 503 1.92 0.42 -19.44
N ALA A 504 1.75 -0.92 -19.50
CA ALA A 504 0.56 -1.57 -20.04
C ALA A 504 -0.75 -1.15 -19.34
N SER A 505 -0.72 -0.95 -18.03
CA SER A 505 -1.87 -0.44 -17.27
C SER A 505 -2.32 0.94 -17.76
N ILE A 506 -1.37 1.86 -17.95
CA ILE A 506 -1.67 3.20 -18.47
C ILE A 506 -2.05 3.13 -19.96
N GLY A 507 -1.48 2.18 -20.71
CA GLY A 507 -1.89 1.90 -22.08
C GLY A 507 -3.37 1.53 -22.17
N HIS A 508 -3.82 0.59 -21.33
CA HIS A 508 -5.23 0.21 -21.25
C HIS A 508 -6.12 1.38 -20.82
N LEU A 509 -5.71 2.10 -19.78
CA LEU A 509 -6.44 3.29 -19.31
C LEU A 509 -6.55 4.36 -20.41
N SER A 510 -5.48 4.59 -21.20
CA SER A 510 -5.50 5.57 -22.27
C SER A 510 -6.45 5.19 -23.41
N GLU A 511 -6.66 3.89 -23.65
CA GLU A 511 -7.69 3.41 -24.58
C GLU A 511 -9.10 3.79 -24.09
N THR A 512 -9.39 3.61 -22.79
CA THR A 512 -10.70 3.94 -22.23
C THR A 512 -11.02 5.44 -22.29
N VAL A 513 -10.00 6.30 -22.30
CA VAL A 513 -10.17 7.76 -22.47
C VAL A 513 -9.98 8.24 -23.91
N GLY A 514 -9.77 7.31 -24.85
CA GLY A 514 -9.66 7.60 -26.29
C GLY A 514 -8.31 8.16 -26.74
N SER A 515 -7.22 7.91 -25.99
CA SER A 515 -5.85 8.36 -26.27
C SER A 515 -4.95 7.27 -26.90
N GLU A 516 -5.51 6.11 -27.25
CA GLU A 516 -4.94 5.10 -28.15
C GLU A 516 -3.52 4.64 -27.77
N ARG A 517 -3.23 4.43 -26.45
CA ARG A 517 -1.93 4.03 -25.88
C ARG A 517 -0.77 4.99 -26.15
N PHE A 518 -1.03 6.23 -26.50
CA PHE A 518 0.01 7.21 -26.77
C PHE A 518 0.99 7.36 -25.59
N GLY A 519 2.31 7.23 -25.87
CA GLY A 519 3.39 7.43 -24.89
C GLY A 519 3.54 6.32 -23.84
N THR A 520 2.92 5.15 -24.02
CA THR A 520 2.92 4.07 -23.00
C THR A 520 3.76 2.85 -23.37
N ARG A 521 4.38 2.81 -24.54
CA ARG A 521 5.26 1.72 -24.96
C ARG A 521 6.72 2.15 -25.03
N TYR A 522 7.62 1.22 -24.72
CA TYR A 522 9.06 1.43 -24.87
C TYR A 522 9.46 1.14 -26.31
N ARG A 523 9.82 2.18 -27.05
CA ARG A 523 10.22 2.12 -28.45
C ARG A 523 11.44 2.97 -28.75
N MET A 524 12.11 2.66 -29.84
CA MET A 524 13.21 3.48 -30.33
C MET A 524 12.70 4.84 -30.81
N GLN A 525 13.45 5.90 -30.50
CA GLN A 525 13.16 7.23 -31.01
C GLN A 525 13.35 7.27 -32.53
N GLY A 526 12.49 7.97 -33.23
CA GLY A 526 12.55 8.12 -34.71
C GLY A 526 11.71 7.10 -35.47
N ASP A 527 11.04 6.15 -34.79
CA ASP A 527 10.01 5.34 -35.43
C ASP A 527 8.81 6.23 -35.82
N GLN A 528 8.11 5.85 -36.89
CA GLN A 528 6.99 6.63 -37.39
C GLN A 528 5.92 6.88 -36.34
N ALA A 529 5.10 7.90 -36.54
CA ALA A 529 4.05 8.27 -35.65
C ALA A 529 3.17 7.07 -35.29
N TRP A 530 2.83 6.96 -34.01
CA TRP A 530 1.91 5.96 -33.49
C TRP A 530 0.58 5.97 -34.23
N ASP A 531 0.21 4.87 -34.84
CA ASP A 531 -1.07 4.65 -35.53
C ASP A 531 -2.03 3.74 -34.73
N GLY A 532 -1.67 3.37 -33.49
CA GLY A 532 -2.43 2.49 -32.64
C GLY A 532 -2.34 1.00 -32.99
N SER A 533 -1.74 0.65 -34.13
CA SER A 533 -1.67 -0.75 -34.60
C SER A 533 -0.53 -1.55 -33.99
N GLY A 534 0.51 -0.87 -33.50
CA GLY A 534 1.77 -1.51 -33.05
C GLY A 534 2.60 -2.11 -34.20
N GLN A 535 2.17 -1.97 -35.45
CA GLN A 535 2.90 -2.50 -36.59
C GLN A 535 4.10 -1.59 -36.94
N GLY A 536 5.27 -2.21 -37.15
CA GLY A 536 6.49 -1.50 -37.50
C GLY A 536 7.20 -0.78 -36.37
N GLU A 537 6.73 -0.89 -35.12
CA GLU A 537 7.44 -0.37 -33.96
C GLU A 537 8.67 -1.23 -33.63
N ARG A 538 9.81 -0.58 -33.44
CA ARG A 538 11.00 -1.22 -32.88
C ARG A 538 10.99 -1.02 -31.36
N LEU A 539 10.80 -2.10 -30.64
CA LEU A 539 10.87 -2.09 -29.16
C LEU A 539 12.27 -1.67 -28.71
N LEU A 540 12.32 -1.01 -27.56
CA LEU A 540 13.58 -0.69 -26.91
C LEU A 540 14.28 -1.99 -26.49
N PRO A 541 15.54 -2.26 -26.94
CA PRO A 541 16.22 -3.52 -26.69
C PRO A 541 16.83 -3.56 -25.29
N ILE A 542 15.98 -3.54 -24.26
CA ILE A 542 16.42 -3.65 -22.87
C ILE A 542 16.40 -5.12 -22.46
N ASP A 543 17.56 -5.64 -22.07
CA ASP A 543 17.70 -6.97 -21.47
C ASP A 543 17.64 -6.89 -19.94
N LEU A 544 16.44 -7.10 -19.40
CA LEU A 544 16.21 -7.04 -17.94
C LEU A 544 16.83 -8.25 -17.22
N ALA A 545 16.91 -9.41 -17.89
CA ALA A 545 17.55 -10.60 -17.35
C ALA A 545 19.06 -10.39 -17.19
N MET A 546 19.72 -9.82 -18.21
CA MET A 546 21.14 -9.45 -18.14
C MET A 546 21.38 -8.40 -17.04
N ASN A 547 20.52 -7.40 -16.93
CA ASN A 547 20.61 -6.39 -15.88
C ASN A 547 20.55 -7.04 -14.48
N ALA A 548 19.60 -7.94 -14.23
CA ALA A 548 19.52 -8.67 -12.97
C ALA A 548 20.77 -9.53 -12.71
N ARG A 549 21.29 -10.22 -13.72
CA ARG A 549 22.55 -11.00 -13.63
C ARG A 549 23.73 -10.11 -13.23
N SER A 550 23.78 -8.86 -13.70
CA SER A 550 24.87 -7.93 -13.39
C SER A 550 24.98 -7.58 -11.90
N TYR A 551 23.92 -7.75 -11.12
CA TYR A 551 23.94 -7.64 -9.66
C TYR A 551 24.44 -8.89 -8.94
N GLY A 552 24.63 -10.02 -9.65
CA GLY A 552 25.10 -11.29 -9.07
C GLY A 552 23.98 -12.25 -8.66
N LEU A 553 22.76 -12.04 -9.14
CA LEU A 553 21.61 -12.92 -8.90
C LEU A 553 21.59 -14.13 -9.83
N ASP A 554 20.98 -15.22 -9.38
CA ASP A 554 20.59 -16.33 -10.24
C ASP A 554 19.37 -15.87 -11.08
N VAL A 555 19.44 -16.06 -12.40
CA VAL A 555 18.40 -15.58 -13.31
C VAL A 555 17.96 -16.67 -14.26
N VAL A 556 16.66 -16.93 -14.28
CA VAL A 556 15.99 -17.81 -15.25
C VAL A 556 15.22 -16.93 -16.23
N GLU A 557 15.51 -17.06 -17.51
CA GLU A 557 14.84 -16.35 -18.58
C GLU A 557 13.90 -17.30 -19.31
N ILE A 558 12.60 -17.04 -19.23
CA ILE A 558 11.57 -17.85 -19.87
C ILE A 558 11.45 -17.41 -21.32
N ALA A 559 11.74 -18.33 -22.25
CA ALA A 559 11.60 -18.07 -23.68
C ALA A 559 10.12 -17.89 -24.05
N PRO A 560 9.79 -16.96 -24.98
CA PRO A 560 8.43 -16.77 -25.45
C PRO A 560 8.03 -17.91 -26.42
N THR A 561 7.57 -19.02 -25.86
CA THR A 561 7.14 -20.24 -26.56
C THR A 561 5.83 -20.74 -25.97
N ALA A 562 5.19 -21.69 -26.64
CA ALA A 562 3.95 -22.31 -26.15
C ALA A 562 4.12 -23.03 -24.79
N SER A 563 5.35 -23.34 -24.37
CA SER A 563 5.67 -23.91 -23.04
C SER A 563 5.97 -22.88 -21.96
N ALA A 564 5.85 -21.57 -22.22
CA ALA A 564 6.26 -20.52 -21.29
C ALA A 564 5.68 -20.66 -19.87
N ILE A 565 4.44 -21.12 -19.74
CA ILE A 565 3.78 -21.35 -18.43
C ILE A 565 4.37 -22.58 -17.72
N ASP A 566 4.64 -23.67 -18.44
CA ASP A 566 5.28 -24.87 -17.86
C ASP A 566 6.70 -24.56 -17.41
N ASP A 567 7.45 -23.80 -18.24
CA ASP A 567 8.81 -23.36 -17.93
C ASP A 567 8.82 -22.40 -16.72
N LEU A 568 7.85 -21.49 -16.59
CA LEU A 568 7.66 -20.65 -15.42
C LEU A 568 7.40 -21.50 -14.16
N SER A 569 6.53 -22.48 -14.25
CA SER A 569 6.22 -23.40 -13.13
C SER A 569 7.47 -24.13 -12.65
N ALA A 570 8.28 -24.67 -13.57
CA ALA A 570 9.53 -25.34 -13.26
C ALA A 570 10.55 -24.37 -12.63
N ALA A 571 10.65 -23.14 -13.16
CA ALA A 571 11.54 -22.11 -12.61
C ALA A 571 11.16 -21.68 -11.19
N LEU A 572 9.87 -21.54 -10.90
CA LEU A 572 9.35 -21.22 -9.57
C LEU A 572 9.66 -22.34 -8.57
N ALA A 573 9.44 -23.61 -8.96
CA ALA A 573 9.77 -24.76 -8.11
C ALA A 573 11.29 -24.81 -7.79
N ALA A 574 12.14 -24.55 -8.77
CA ALA A 574 13.58 -24.47 -8.57
C ALA A 574 13.98 -23.28 -7.67
N ALA A 575 13.35 -22.11 -7.84
CA ALA A 575 13.60 -20.93 -7.02
C ALA A 575 13.19 -21.16 -5.55
N LYS A 576 12.06 -21.84 -5.30
CA LYS A 576 11.65 -22.21 -3.94
C LYS A 576 12.66 -23.15 -3.28
N ALA A 577 13.18 -24.11 -4.01
CA ALA A 577 14.19 -25.05 -3.50
C ALA A 577 15.59 -24.42 -3.31
N SER A 578 15.87 -23.29 -3.95
CA SER A 578 17.14 -22.58 -3.86
C SER A 578 17.28 -21.84 -2.53
N PRO A 579 18.45 -21.87 -1.87
CA PRO A 579 18.72 -20.99 -0.72
C PRO A 579 19.04 -19.54 -1.13
N ARG A 580 19.20 -19.27 -2.43
CA ARG A 580 19.58 -17.98 -2.98
C ARG A 580 18.40 -17.31 -3.66
N SER A 581 18.46 -15.99 -3.74
CA SER A 581 17.50 -15.21 -4.52
C SER A 581 17.57 -15.56 -6.00
N THR A 582 16.40 -15.71 -6.60
CA THR A 582 16.25 -16.03 -8.02
C THR A 582 15.36 -14.99 -8.68
N VAL A 583 15.80 -14.45 -9.80
CA VAL A 583 14.99 -13.63 -10.70
C VAL A 583 14.49 -14.51 -11.85
N ILE A 584 13.19 -14.50 -12.07
CA ILE A 584 12.54 -15.18 -13.19
C ILE A 584 11.98 -14.07 -14.10
N HIS A 585 12.47 -14.04 -15.34
CA HIS A 585 12.02 -13.10 -16.34
C HIS A 585 11.07 -13.78 -17.32
N ILE A 586 9.87 -13.20 -17.53
CA ILE A 586 8.89 -13.70 -18.47
C ILE A 586 8.23 -12.55 -19.23
N GLU A 587 8.04 -12.72 -20.56
CA GLU A 587 7.26 -11.80 -21.36
C GLU A 587 5.78 -12.13 -21.30
N SER A 588 4.92 -11.09 -21.24
CA SER A 588 3.46 -11.23 -21.26
C SER A 588 2.84 -10.46 -22.43
N ASP A 589 1.68 -10.92 -22.87
CA ASP A 589 0.86 -10.18 -23.84
C ASP A 589 0.16 -9.00 -23.13
N PRO A 590 0.47 -7.73 -23.49
CA PRO A 590 -0.10 -6.54 -22.88
C PRO A 590 -1.59 -6.32 -23.17
N LEU A 591 -2.21 -7.16 -24.03
CA LEU A 591 -3.61 -7.05 -24.42
C LEU A 591 -4.51 -8.10 -23.76
N LEU A 592 -3.93 -9.01 -22.98
CA LEU A 592 -4.68 -10.03 -22.25
C LEU A 592 -4.84 -9.62 -20.78
N TYR A 593 -6.06 -9.24 -20.42
CA TYR A 593 -6.40 -8.69 -19.10
C TYR A 593 -7.11 -9.72 -18.23
N ALA A 594 -7.11 -9.44 -16.91
CA ALA A 594 -7.97 -10.14 -15.96
C ALA A 594 -9.46 -9.95 -16.32
N PRO A 595 -10.33 -10.91 -15.93
CA PRO A 595 -11.77 -10.78 -16.09
C PRO A 595 -12.32 -9.46 -15.56
N ASP A 596 -13.40 -8.98 -16.19
CA ASP A 596 -14.08 -7.77 -15.70
C ASP A 596 -14.76 -8.06 -14.36
N GLY A 597 -14.45 -7.23 -13.37
CA GLY A 597 -15.08 -7.28 -12.05
C GLY A 597 -16.28 -6.35 -11.91
N GLU A 598 -16.75 -5.75 -13.01
CA GLU A 598 -17.88 -4.81 -13.05
C GLU A 598 -17.68 -3.55 -12.19
N GLY A 599 -16.42 -3.25 -11.85
CA GLY A 599 -16.06 -2.02 -11.17
C GLY A 599 -15.81 -0.86 -12.12
N TRP A 600 -15.94 0.36 -11.62
CA TRP A 600 -15.60 1.56 -12.37
C TRP A 600 -14.64 2.45 -11.60
N TRP A 601 -13.82 3.19 -12.35
CA TRP A 601 -12.92 4.20 -11.84
C TRP A 601 -13.08 5.49 -12.62
N ASP A 602 -13.31 6.59 -11.92
CA ASP A 602 -13.50 7.93 -12.49
C ASP A 602 -12.17 8.50 -12.98
N VAL A 603 -11.90 8.29 -14.28
CA VAL A 603 -10.80 8.95 -14.98
C VAL A 603 -11.41 9.95 -15.96
N PRO A 604 -11.22 11.25 -15.72
CA PRO A 604 -11.83 12.30 -16.54
C PRO A 604 -11.43 12.21 -18.02
N VAL A 605 -12.40 12.37 -18.91
CA VAL A 605 -12.19 12.42 -20.36
C VAL A 605 -12.36 13.87 -20.82
N PRO A 606 -11.49 14.40 -21.73
CA PRO A 606 -11.59 15.76 -22.22
C PRO A 606 -12.98 16.10 -22.78
N GLU A 607 -13.50 17.27 -22.43
CA GLU A 607 -14.79 17.77 -22.96
C GLU A 607 -14.71 18.10 -24.43
N GLU A 608 -13.57 18.64 -24.88
CA GLU A 608 -13.30 18.98 -26.25
C GLU A 608 -12.11 18.16 -26.82
N SER A 609 -12.29 17.58 -28.00
CA SER A 609 -11.26 16.88 -28.73
C SER A 609 -11.56 16.80 -30.22
N SER A 610 -10.54 16.90 -31.07
CA SER A 610 -10.65 16.62 -32.49
C SER A 610 -10.68 15.11 -32.79
N LEU A 611 -10.21 14.26 -31.84
CA LEU A 611 -10.14 12.80 -32.00
C LEU A 611 -11.53 12.17 -31.86
N PRO A 612 -11.99 11.37 -32.83
CA PRO A 612 -13.27 10.66 -32.72
C PRO A 612 -13.32 9.66 -31.56
N SER A 613 -12.18 9.01 -31.25
CA SER A 613 -12.02 8.09 -30.10
C SER A 613 -12.31 8.78 -28.78
N THR A 614 -11.72 9.95 -28.53
CA THR A 614 -11.93 10.74 -27.31
C THR A 614 -13.37 11.23 -27.19
N ARG A 615 -14.00 11.70 -28.31
CA ARG A 615 -15.41 12.11 -28.28
C ARG A 615 -16.37 10.96 -27.98
N ARG A 616 -16.06 9.73 -28.41
CA ARG A 616 -16.84 8.53 -28.05
C ARG A 616 -16.65 8.21 -26.57
N ALA A 617 -15.40 8.14 -26.09
CA ALA A 617 -15.07 7.89 -24.70
C ALA A 617 -15.73 8.91 -23.76
N ARG A 618 -15.82 10.21 -24.16
CA ARG A 618 -16.51 11.24 -23.37
C ARG A 618 -17.99 10.92 -23.16
N ARG A 619 -18.71 10.49 -24.20
CA ARG A 619 -20.14 10.12 -24.06
C ARG A 619 -20.33 8.94 -23.12
N GLU A 620 -19.47 7.92 -23.20
CA GLU A 620 -19.52 6.76 -22.31
C GLU A 620 -19.17 7.14 -20.87
N TYR A 621 -18.19 8.01 -20.69
CA TYR A 621 -17.81 8.55 -19.38
C TYR A 621 -18.97 9.31 -18.73
N GLU A 622 -19.66 10.19 -19.46
CA GLU A 622 -20.82 10.94 -18.96
C GLU A 622 -21.96 10.03 -18.51
N GLN A 623 -22.22 8.95 -19.26
CA GLN A 623 -23.21 7.94 -18.87
C GLN A 623 -22.83 7.23 -17.56
N ARG A 624 -21.58 6.75 -17.45
CA ARG A 624 -21.13 6.08 -16.22
C ARG A 624 -21.12 6.99 -15.01
N ARG A 625 -20.77 8.27 -15.22
CA ARG A 625 -20.74 9.28 -14.15
C ARG A 625 -22.11 9.54 -13.51
N THR A 626 -23.20 9.29 -14.21
CA THR A 626 -24.57 9.43 -13.65
C THR A 626 -24.86 8.44 -12.52
N ALA A 627 -24.12 7.33 -12.44
CA ALA A 627 -24.23 6.35 -11.36
C ALA A 627 -23.49 6.75 -10.07
N GLN A 628 -22.73 7.84 -10.08
CA GLN A 628 -22.03 8.30 -8.88
C GLN A 628 -23.01 8.79 -7.82
N ARG A 629 -23.02 8.14 -6.65
CA ARG A 629 -23.83 8.59 -5.52
C ARG A 629 -23.38 9.95 -5.01
N PRO A 630 -24.32 10.83 -4.61
CA PRO A 630 -23.97 12.02 -3.84
C PRO A 630 -23.31 11.61 -2.51
N LEU A 631 -22.48 12.49 -1.93
CA LEU A 631 -21.80 12.22 -0.66
C LEU A 631 -22.79 12.01 0.49
N LEU A 632 -23.84 12.82 0.50
CA LEU A 632 -24.98 12.69 1.41
C LEU A 632 -26.15 12.13 0.59
N GLY A 633 -26.55 10.90 0.87
CA GLY A 633 -27.68 10.26 0.20
C GLY A 633 -28.98 11.02 0.49
N GLY A 634 -29.90 11.05 -0.46
CA GLY A 634 -31.23 11.65 -0.30
C GLY A 634 -31.96 11.73 -1.64
N GLU A 635 -33.25 11.47 -1.63
CA GLU A 635 -34.15 11.81 -2.73
C GLU A 635 -34.08 13.33 -2.96
N GLY A 636 -33.67 13.75 -4.15
CA GLY A 636 -33.63 15.14 -4.56
C GLY A 636 -32.24 15.77 -4.61
N SER A 637 -31.32 15.24 -5.39
CA SER A 637 -30.26 16.06 -5.94
C SER A 637 -30.91 17.08 -6.89
N LEU A 638 -30.71 18.35 -6.61
CA LEU A 638 -30.98 19.40 -7.60
C LEU A 638 -30.16 19.03 -8.83
N GLY A 639 -30.82 18.55 -9.89
CA GLY A 639 -30.17 18.23 -11.13
C GLY A 639 -29.31 19.40 -11.56
N ALA A 640 -28.05 19.14 -11.95
CA ALA A 640 -27.21 20.10 -12.64
C ALA A 640 -27.92 20.43 -14.00
N GLY A 641 -28.81 21.40 -14.01
CA GLY A 641 -29.62 21.72 -15.20
C GLY A 641 -30.74 22.71 -15.00
N GLY A 642 -30.85 23.32 -13.82
CA GLY A 642 -31.80 24.44 -13.61
C GLY A 642 -31.05 25.76 -13.55
N SER A 643 -30.80 26.40 -14.70
CA SER A 643 -30.58 27.86 -14.72
C SER A 643 -31.79 28.52 -14.04
N PRO A 644 -31.61 29.47 -13.11
CA PRO A 644 -32.74 30.27 -12.64
C PRO A 644 -33.34 31.00 -13.85
N GLY A 645 -34.60 30.71 -14.13
CA GLY A 645 -35.33 31.38 -15.18
C GLY A 645 -35.17 32.89 -15.04
N ALA A 646 -34.79 33.54 -16.14
CA ALA A 646 -34.85 34.97 -16.26
C ALA A 646 -36.30 35.39 -15.96
N ASP A 647 -36.48 36.11 -14.89
CA ASP A 647 -37.72 36.78 -14.56
C ASP A 647 -37.96 37.82 -15.67
N ASP A 648 -38.93 37.54 -16.52
CA ASP A 648 -39.35 38.44 -17.59
C ASP A 648 -40.15 39.58 -16.99
N GLY A 649 -39.44 40.64 -16.64
CA GLY A 649 -40.01 41.89 -16.13
C GLY A 649 -40.76 42.64 -17.22
N SER A 650 -42.01 42.22 -17.50
CA SER A 650 -42.97 43.06 -18.22
C SER A 650 -44.18 43.34 -17.32
N GLY A 651 -44.28 44.58 -16.84
CA GLY A 651 -45.58 45.00 -16.36
C GLY A 651 -45.63 46.13 -15.32
N LYS A 652 -45.57 47.39 -15.83
CA LYS A 652 -46.01 48.67 -15.25
C LYS A 652 -45.10 49.33 -14.22
#